data_68b41e83883db4cec8b334de0c4b2784
#
_entry.id   68b41e83883db4cec8b334de0c4b2784
#
_cell.length_a   1.000
_cell.length_b   1.000
_cell.length_c   1.000
_cell.angle_alpha   90.00
_cell.angle_beta   90.00
_cell.angle_gamma   90.00
#
_symmetry.space_group_name_H-M   'P 1'
#
loop_
_entity.id
_entity.type
_entity.pdbx_description
1 polymer ?
#
loop_
_entity_poly.entity_id
_entity_poly.type
_entity_poly.pdbx_seq_one_letter_code
_entity_poly.pdbx_strand_id
1 'polypeptide(L)'
;MVNIVINQEIEFLEEKSAWQGVKRVAGYVRNDMEKVFGKKPAICAGDSPKSQTVILYGTIGKSKRLDMLESAGKLELSGVRGKREVYLFQVVENPMEGVKSALVIAGSDKRGTIYGLFYLSEKLGVSPLVNWNHVLPKRREYVILTEKDSFVSKEPSVKYRGFFINDEWPAFGTWADKHFSGINAACYECVFELLLRLKGNYLWPAMWASNFNLDGPGLKSAELADELGVVMGTSHHEPCMRAGAEYGKMRGEDSPYGDAWSFLTNEDGITNFWRDGLIRNRSFENVITMGMRGENDTAILGADATMEDNVNLLRRVLKTQNQLIRETINENLDEVPRIMVLFTEVEAFFYGDEKTKGLLDEPELEGVTLMLSDNNQGAARTLPTKAMRNHKGGYGMYYHMDMHGGPMAFEWIGSTYLPKLWEQMTAAYEFGVQEIWVTNIGDIGTQEYGLSFFLDLAYDIGKWGGRDAAITKEYTKKWLRTQFAACFEESILSRMTEALWDYNRLLARRKHEVMNERVYHPVHFFEAEDVLRCCEKLLNTAKEARRACPIEMLGAFVSLFYFPVCGTANLMKMWILAGRNKLYAKQNRMEANDLADEVLACIKADKEYVKDYHEIDDGAFYGFGLSKHIGFRDENWNDENCQYPLRTYAYPADEPRMIVAKKNDEHYLTGGFWCERPLVWRDAMRKDVSEIAFEIACGSEKEVQYEIHTDCPWLHFSKKQGTVAKTEHITVTIDKSQLKGKETGKFFVKNVGYGEAEIHIEAEEEKKYPSGYFLWDNGRVAMDAGHYTAKKDVKNTGFLRMAERTRR
;
A
#
# COMPACT_ATOMS: atom_id res chain seq x y z
N MET A 1 9.31 -30.99 -31.22
CA MET A 1 8.72 -30.02 -30.32
C MET A 1 8.14 -28.90 -31.16
N VAL A 2 6.86 -28.68 -31.04
CA VAL A 2 6.18 -27.56 -31.71
C VAL A 2 6.70 -26.28 -31.09
N ASN A 3 7.06 -25.33 -31.93
CA ASN A 3 7.47 -23.98 -31.49
C ASN A 3 6.90 -22.91 -32.41
N ILE A 4 6.81 -21.70 -31.89
CA ILE A 4 6.42 -20.50 -32.64
C ILE A 4 7.41 -19.39 -32.36
N VAL A 5 7.80 -18.69 -33.40
CA VAL A 5 8.64 -17.48 -33.31
C VAL A 5 7.73 -16.25 -33.30
N ILE A 6 7.72 -15.56 -32.18
CA ILE A 6 7.01 -14.29 -32.03
C ILE A 6 8.00 -13.16 -32.35
N ASN A 7 7.71 -12.37 -33.38
CA ASN A 7 8.51 -11.23 -33.83
C ASN A 7 7.62 -10.16 -34.48
N GLN A 8 8.22 -9.16 -35.07
CA GLN A 8 7.53 -8.05 -35.73
C GLN A 8 6.66 -8.42 -36.96
N GLU A 9 6.90 -9.59 -37.56
CA GLU A 9 6.19 -10.04 -38.79
C GLU A 9 5.00 -10.93 -38.50
N ILE A 10 4.73 -11.25 -37.23
CA ILE A 10 3.56 -12.03 -36.84
C ILE A 10 2.26 -11.26 -37.09
N GLU A 11 1.20 -11.94 -37.49
CA GLU A 11 -0.11 -11.33 -37.70
C GLU A 11 -1.13 -11.76 -36.63
N PHE A 12 -1.95 -10.82 -36.19
CA PHE A 12 -3.11 -11.10 -35.33
C PHE A 12 -4.33 -11.46 -36.17
N LEU A 13 -4.92 -12.62 -35.94
CA LEU A 13 -6.14 -13.05 -36.60
C LEU A 13 -7.37 -12.55 -35.82
N GLU A 14 -7.97 -11.47 -36.30
CA GLU A 14 -9.16 -10.89 -35.69
C GLU A 14 -10.43 -11.40 -36.36
N GLU A 15 -11.43 -11.81 -35.56
CA GLU A 15 -12.75 -12.16 -36.07
C GLU A 15 -13.73 -11.00 -35.93
N LYS A 16 -14.61 -10.85 -36.93
CA LYS A 16 -15.67 -9.81 -36.89
C LYS A 16 -16.60 -9.97 -35.68
N SER A 17 -16.88 -11.23 -35.29
CA SER A 17 -17.73 -11.59 -34.16
C SER A 17 -17.08 -11.38 -32.78
N ALA A 18 -15.78 -11.10 -32.70
CA ALA A 18 -15.09 -10.87 -31.42
C ALA A 18 -15.67 -9.66 -30.68
N TRP A 19 -15.67 -9.72 -29.36
CA TRP A 19 -16.07 -8.58 -28.51
C TRP A 19 -15.24 -7.34 -28.83
N GLN A 20 -15.85 -6.17 -28.83
CA GLN A 20 -15.16 -4.92 -29.14
C GLN A 20 -14.00 -4.66 -28.16
N GLY A 21 -14.21 -4.93 -26.86
CA GLY A 21 -13.16 -4.79 -25.85
C GLY A 21 -11.98 -5.76 -26.07
N VAL A 22 -12.24 -6.97 -26.55
CA VAL A 22 -11.18 -7.92 -26.91
C VAL A 22 -10.34 -7.37 -28.06
N LYS A 23 -10.99 -6.75 -29.09
CA LYS A 23 -10.27 -6.10 -30.20
C LYS A 23 -9.44 -4.92 -29.72
N ARG A 24 -9.98 -4.10 -28.82
CA ARG A 24 -9.27 -2.97 -28.22
C ARG A 24 -8.04 -3.44 -27.47
N VAL A 25 -8.17 -4.48 -26.64
CA VAL A 25 -7.04 -5.04 -25.88
C VAL A 25 -6.00 -5.71 -26.80
N ALA A 26 -6.42 -6.36 -27.88
CA ALA A 26 -5.47 -6.82 -28.91
C ALA A 26 -4.67 -5.66 -29.52
N GLY A 27 -5.29 -4.48 -29.63
CA GLY A 27 -4.63 -3.23 -30.01
C GLY A 27 -3.54 -2.82 -28.99
N TYR A 28 -3.84 -2.89 -27.69
CA TYR A 28 -2.86 -2.60 -26.63
C TYR A 28 -1.69 -3.58 -26.66
N VAL A 29 -1.96 -4.88 -26.80
CA VAL A 29 -0.90 -5.91 -26.88
C VAL A 29 -0.02 -5.70 -28.12
N ARG A 30 -0.59 -5.28 -29.24
CA ARG A 30 0.20 -4.93 -30.44
C ARG A 30 1.08 -3.70 -30.21
N ASN A 31 0.63 -2.71 -29.44
CA ASN A 31 1.46 -1.57 -29.03
C ASN A 31 2.59 -2.04 -28.11
N ASP A 32 2.33 -2.99 -27.21
CA ASP A 32 3.36 -3.61 -26.38
C ASP A 32 4.42 -4.33 -27.23
N MET A 33 3.97 -5.08 -28.22
CA MET A 33 4.87 -5.77 -29.17
C MET A 33 5.69 -4.77 -30.00
N GLU A 34 5.16 -3.62 -30.35
CA GLU A 34 5.92 -2.54 -30.98
C GLU A 34 7.05 -2.04 -30.07
N LYS A 35 6.76 -1.88 -28.77
CA LYS A 35 7.79 -1.51 -27.79
C LYS A 35 8.88 -2.57 -27.68
N VAL A 36 8.52 -3.89 -27.79
CA VAL A 36 9.48 -5.00 -27.72
C VAL A 36 10.26 -5.20 -29.03
N PHE A 37 9.58 -5.22 -30.18
CA PHE A 37 10.17 -5.63 -31.47
C PHE A 37 10.46 -4.47 -32.42
N GLY A 38 10.01 -3.25 -32.11
CA GLY A 38 10.26 -2.05 -32.90
C GLY A 38 9.26 -1.78 -34.03
N LYS A 39 8.33 -2.71 -34.28
CA LYS A 39 7.26 -2.58 -35.27
C LYS A 39 5.95 -3.19 -34.75
N LYS A 40 4.87 -2.50 -34.96
CA LYS A 40 3.53 -2.96 -34.58
C LYS A 40 3.07 -4.10 -35.49
N PRO A 41 2.75 -5.29 -34.95
CA PRO A 41 2.24 -6.40 -35.74
C PRO A 41 0.96 -6.05 -36.51
N ALA A 42 0.77 -6.64 -37.69
CA ALA A 42 -0.42 -6.43 -38.50
C ALA A 42 -1.64 -7.18 -37.96
N ILE A 43 -2.84 -6.72 -38.36
CA ILE A 43 -4.11 -7.44 -38.14
C ILE A 43 -4.56 -8.02 -39.48
N CYS A 44 -4.91 -9.30 -39.46
CA CYS A 44 -5.64 -9.94 -40.55
C CYS A 44 -7.09 -10.15 -40.11
N ALA A 45 -8.03 -9.40 -40.68
CA ALA A 45 -9.46 -9.52 -40.44
C ALA A 45 -10.16 -10.58 -41.35
N GLY A 46 -9.41 -11.23 -42.24
CA GLY A 46 -9.86 -12.28 -43.15
C GLY A 46 -9.26 -13.63 -42.79
N ASP A 47 -9.49 -14.61 -43.66
CA ASP A 47 -9.04 -16.01 -43.49
C ASP A 47 -7.71 -16.33 -44.20
N SER A 48 -7.07 -15.32 -44.79
CA SER A 48 -5.82 -15.48 -45.56
C SER A 48 -4.72 -14.58 -45.00
N PRO A 49 -4.07 -14.93 -43.90
CA PRO A 49 -2.94 -14.15 -43.37
C PRO A 49 -1.75 -14.26 -44.34
N LYS A 50 -0.94 -13.21 -44.36
CA LYS A 50 0.30 -13.18 -45.15
C LYS A 50 1.45 -13.89 -44.44
N SER A 51 1.39 -13.85 -43.09
CA SER A 51 2.41 -14.50 -42.27
C SER A 51 2.15 -15.98 -42.10
N GLN A 52 3.22 -16.77 -42.09
CA GLN A 52 3.13 -18.23 -41.77
C GLN A 52 3.02 -18.49 -40.26
N THR A 53 3.18 -17.47 -39.44
CA THR A 53 3.02 -17.49 -37.98
C THR A 53 2.00 -16.46 -37.54
N VAL A 54 1.03 -16.86 -36.72
CA VAL A 54 -0.08 -15.99 -36.34
C VAL A 54 -0.40 -16.09 -34.85
N ILE A 55 -1.00 -15.03 -34.32
CA ILE A 55 -1.70 -15.06 -33.03
C ILE A 55 -3.20 -15.12 -33.32
N LEU A 56 -3.81 -16.26 -32.97
CA LEU A 56 -5.24 -16.49 -33.07
C LEU A 56 -5.85 -16.30 -31.68
N TYR A 57 -6.76 -15.37 -31.55
CA TYR A 57 -7.43 -15.11 -30.29
C TYR A 57 -8.95 -15.06 -30.46
N GLY A 58 -9.66 -15.52 -29.44
CA GLY A 58 -11.12 -15.52 -29.48
C GLY A 58 -11.76 -15.95 -28.18
N THR A 59 -13.06 -15.71 -28.08
CA THR A 59 -13.89 -16.15 -26.97
C THR A 59 -14.72 -17.37 -27.40
N ILE A 60 -14.76 -18.42 -26.59
CA ILE A 60 -15.56 -19.63 -26.81
C ILE A 60 -17.03 -19.24 -27.03
N GLY A 61 -17.66 -19.81 -28.07
CA GLY A 61 -19.03 -19.51 -28.49
C GLY A 61 -19.18 -18.22 -29.34
N LYS A 62 -18.07 -17.50 -29.60
CA LYS A 62 -18.04 -16.33 -30.49
C LYS A 62 -16.95 -16.43 -31.58
N SER A 63 -16.07 -17.42 -31.53
CA SER A 63 -15.00 -17.61 -32.49
C SER A 63 -15.21 -18.89 -33.30
N LYS A 64 -15.53 -18.75 -34.59
CA LYS A 64 -15.65 -19.87 -35.52
C LYS A 64 -14.32 -20.60 -35.73
N ARG A 65 -13.21 -19.87 -35.66
CA ARG A 65 -11.87 -20.48 -35.80
C ARG A 65 -11.54 -21.38 -34.63
N LEU A 66 -11.91 -21.00 -33.40
CA LEU A 66 -11.77 -21.88 -32.25
C LEU A 66 -12.61 -23.15 -32.39
N ASP A 67 -13.88 -23.01 -32.82
CA ASP A 67 -14.76 -24.16 -33.06
C ASP A 67 -14.21 -25.09 -34.11
N MET A 68 -13.61 -24.58 -35.21
CA MET A 68 -12.96 -25.37 -36.24
C MET A 68 -11.72 -26.10 -35.71
N LEU A 69 -10.89 -25.45 -34.91
CA LEU A 69 -9.69 -26.07 -34.33
C LEU A 69 -10.05 -27.17 -33.32
N GLU A 70 -11.08 -26.96 -32.52
CA GLU A 70 -11.60 -27.95 -31.58
C GLU A 70 -12.16 -29.16 -32.34
N SER A 71 -13.00 -28.91 -33.36
CA SER A 71 -13.58 -29.98 -34.21
C SER A 71 -12.53 -30.77 -34.97
N ALA A 72 -11.40 -30.14 -35.32
CA ALA A 72 -10.23 -30.82 -35.95
C ALA A 72 -9.34 -31.52 -34.93
N GLY A 73 -9.67 -31.55 -33.66
CA GLY A 73 -8.88 -32.16 -32.58
C GLY A 73 -7.54 -31.47 -32.29
N LYS A 74 -7.40 -30.18 -32.68
CA LYS A 74 -6.18 -29.40 -32.46
C LYS A 74 -6.22 -28.58 -31.17
N LEU A 75 -7.40 -28.39 -30.58
CA LEU A 75 -7.63 -27.74 -29.29
C LEU A 75 -8.49 -28.64 -28.41
N GLU A 76 -8.22 -28.56 -27.10
CA GLU A 76 -9.06 -29.14 -26.06
C GLU A 76 -9.58 -27.98 -25.17
N LEU A 77 -10.87 -27.67 -25.33
CA LEU A 77 -11.48 -26.50 -24.67
C LEU A 77 -12.36 -26.87 -23.47
N SER A 78 -12.52 -28.16 -23.14
CA SER A 78 -13.34 -28.59 -21.98
C SER A 78 -12.82 -28.02 -20.66
N GLY A 79 -11.52 -27.85 -20.52
CA GLY A 79 -10.87 -27.26 -19.36
C GLY A 79 -11.13 -25.74 -19.21
N VAL A 80 -11.67 -25.09 -20.26
CA VAL A 80 -11.91 -23.64 -20.30
C VAL A 80 -13.42 -23.32 -20.30
N ARG A 81 -14.19 -24.08 -21.08
CA ARG A 81 -15.62 -23.87 -21.30
C ARG A 81 -16.44 -23.82 -20.00
N GLY A 82 -17.27 -22.79 -19.87
CA GLY A 82 -18.17 -22.62 -18.72
C GLY A 82 -17.49 -22.17 -17.42
N LYS A 83 -16.17 -21.94 -17.44
CA LYS A 83 -15.45 -21.38 -16.30
C LYS A 83 -15.40 -19.85 -16.37
N ARG A 84 -15.18 -19.20 -15.24
CA ARG A 84 -15.12 -17.75 -15.14
C ARG A 84 -13.68 -17.28 -15.41
N GLU A 85 -13.53 -16.42 -16.44
CA GLU A 85 -12.27 -15.71 -16.72
C GLU A 85 -11.05 -16.61 -16.98
N VAL A 86 -11.30 -17.83 -17.45
CA VAL A 86 -10.24 -18.80 -17.80
C VAL A 86 -9.86 -18.66 -19.27
N TYR A 87 -8.59 -18.89 -19.56
CA TYR A 87 -8.10 -18.93 -20.92
C TYR A 87 -7.15 -20.11 -21.16
N LEU A 88 -7.17 -20.62 -22.38
CA LEU A 88 -6.14 -21.46 -22.95
C LEU A 88 -5.09 -20.59 -23.63
N PHE A 89 -3.83 -20.89 -23.42
CA PHE A 89 -2.68 -20.32 -24.12
C PHE A 89 -1.89 -21.48 -24.70
N GLN A 90 -1.93 -21.69 -26.02
CA GLN A 90 -1.41 -22.92 -26.64
C GLN A 90 -0.74 -22.65 -27.98
N VAL A 91 0.43 -23.29 -28.21
CA VAL A 91 1.09 -23.34 -29.51
C VAL A 91 0.51 -24.46 -30.32
N VAL A 92 0.01 -24.16 -31.54
CA VAL A 92 -0.63 -25.12 -32.46
C VAL A 92 0.09 -25.15 -33.79
N GLU A 93 0.43 -26.35 -34.31
CA GLU A 93 0.95 -26.55 -35.65
C GLU A 93 -0.14 -26.64 -36.69
N ASN A 94 0.15 -26.07 -37.86
CA ASN A 94 -0.73 -26.14 -39.04
C ASN A 94 -2.20 -25.83 -38.68
N PRO A 95 -2.49 -24.69 -38.01
CA PRO A 95 -3.83 -24.39 -37.53
C PRO A 95 -4.84 -24.26 -38.65
N MET A 96 -4.39 -23.77 -39.82
CA MET A 96 -5.19 -23.55 -41.03
C MET A 96 -4.29 -23.56 -42.26
N GLU A 97 -4.89 -23.61 -43.45
CA GLU A 97 -4.17 -23.57 -44.71
C GLU A 97 -3.27 -22.34 -44.83
N GLY A 98 -2.03 -22.50 -45.26
CA GLY A 98 -1.05 -21.43 -45.39
C GLY A 98 -0.35 -20.98 -44.13
N VAL A 99 -0.73 -21.47 -42.94
CA VAL A 99 -0.17 -21.10 -41.64
C VAL A 99 0.55 -22.29 -41.03
N LYS A 100 1.84 -22.14 -40.74
CA LYS A 100 2.66 -23.21 -40.14
C LYS A 100 2.44 -23.37 -38.65
N SER A 101 2.30 -22.26 -37.95
CA SER A 101 2.08 -22.29 -36.50
C SER A 101 1.25 -21.11 -36.02
N ALA A 102 0.45 -21.32 -35.00
CA ALA A 102 -0.29 -20.30 -34.32
C ALA A 102 -0.04 -20.35 -32.81
N LEU A 103 0.02 -19.17 -32.18
CA LEU A 103 -0.29 -19.04 -30.77
C LEU A 103 -1.80 -18.85 -30.65
N VAL A 104 -2.48 -19.80 -30.04
CA VAL A 104 -3.93 -19.73 -29.80
C VAL A 104 -4.20 -19.25 -28.38
N ILE A 105 -5.04 -18.21 -28.27
CA ILE A 105 -5.54 -17.66 -27.01
C ILE A 105 -7.06 -17.79 -27.04
N ALA A 106 -7.59 -18.74 -26.27
CA ALA A 106 -9.02 -19.01 -26.21
C ALA A 106 -9.57 -18.74 -24.81
N GLY A 107 -10.40 -17.70 -24.67
CA GLY A 107 -11.03 -17.36 -23.39
C GLY A 107 -12.39 -18.02 -23.23
N SER A 108 -12.74 -18.39 -21.99
CA SER A 108 -14.07 -18.86 -21.60
C SER A 108 -15.15 -17.79 -21.80
N ASP A 109 -14.77 -16.54 -21.55
CA ASP A 109 -15.59 -15.35 -21.65
C ASP A 109 -14.77 -14.15 -22.17
N LYS A 110 -15.37 -12.95 -22.19
CA LYS A 110 -14.72 -11.70 -22.61
C LYS A 110 -13.41 -11.48 -21.84
N ARG A 111 -13.47 -11.55 -20.50
CA ARG A 111 -12.32 -11.28 -19.61
C ARG A 111 -11.24 -12.38 -19.70
N GLY A 112 -11.63 -13.64 -19.81
CA GLY A 112 -10.69 -14.72 -20.05
C GLY A 112 -9.85 -14.47 -21.30
N THR A 113 -10.47 -14.03 -22.40
CA THR A 113 -9.75 -13.67 -23.63
C THR A 113 -8.81 -12.48 -23.40
N ILE A 114 -9.27 -11.45 -22.70
CA ILE A 114 -8.49 -10.26 -22.34
C ILE A 114 -7.26 -10.62 -21.51
N TYR A 115 -7.42 -11.44 -20.47
CA TYR A 115 -6.30 -11.88 -19.65
C TYR A 115 -5.30 -12.76 -20.39
N GLY A 116 -5.79 -13.60 -21.31
CA GLY A 116 -4.90 -14.37 -22.19
C GLY A 116 -4.07 -13.48 -23.12
N LEU A 117 -4.66 -12.40 -23.64
CA LEU A 117 -3.94 -11.40 -24.43
C LEU A 117 -2.91 -10.64 -23.59
N PHE A 118 -3.25 -10.14 -22.40
CA PHE A 118 -2.28 -9.49 -21.52
C PHE A 118 -1.20 -10.45 -20.99
N TYR A 119 -1.53 -11.75 -20.83
CA TYR A 119 -0.51 -12.76 -20.52
C TYR A 119 0.54 -12.88 -21.62
N LEU A 120 0.15 -12.73 -22.90
CA LEU A 120 1.14 -12.64 -23.97
C LEU A 120 2.11 -11.46 -23.75
N SER A 121 1.61 -10.28 -23.40
CA SER A 121 2.47 -9.15 -23.07
C SER A 121 3.44 -9.47 -21.91
N GLU A 122 2.95 -10.09 -20.84
CA GLU A 122 3.80 -10.56 -19.72
C GLU A 122 4.89 -11.55 -20.19
N LYS A 123 4.56 -12.50 -21.06
CA LYS A 123 5.51 -13.49 -21.63
C LYS A 123 6.58 -12.82 -22.47
N LEU A 124 6.26 -11.72 -23.13
CA LEU A 124 7.22 -10.91 -23.89
C LEU A 124 8.09 -10.02 -22.99
N GLY A 125 7.83 -9.99 -21.68
CA GLY A 125 8.58 -9.19 -20.71
C GLY A 125 8.05 -7.77 -20.56
N VAL A 126 6.81 -7.52 -20.95
CA VAL A 126 6.13 -6.24 -20.76
C VAL A 126 5.52 -6.20 -19.35
N SER A 127 5.84 -5.16 -18.60
CA SER A 127 5.25 -4.92 -17.28
C SER A 127 3.77 -4.56 -17.39
N PRO A 128 2.91 -4.98 -16.43
CA PRO A 128 1.56 -4.43 -16.30
C PRO A 128 1.53 -2.90 -16.17
N LEU A 129 2.62 -2.29 -15.68
CA LEU A 129 2.78 -0.85 -15.46
C LEU A 129 3.35 -0.11 -16.69
N VAL A 130 3.42 -0.76 -17.84
CA VAL A 130 4.06 -0.23 -19.06
C VAL A 130 3.50 1.11 -19.54
N ASN A 131 2.20 1.34 -19.41
CA ASN A 131 1.55 2.58 -19.81
C ASN A 131 1.26 3.50 -18.62
N TRP A 132 1.06 2.95 -17.43
CA TRP A 132 0.79 3.74 -16.23
C TRP A 132 2.04 4.44 -15.68
N ASN A 133 3.15 3.69 -15.53
CA ASN A 133 4.42 4.21 -15.02
C ASN A 133 5.53 4.25 -16.08
N HIS A 134 5.21 4.05 -17.36
CA HIS A 134 6.14 4.08 -18.48
C HIS A 134 7.31 3.08 -18.35
N VAL A 135 7.02 1.89 -17.79
CA VAL A 135 8.01 0.80 -17.66
C VAL A 135 8.30 0.19 -19.03
N LEU A 136 9.41 0.56 -19.63
CA LEU A 136 9.77 0.07 -20.97
C LEU A 136 10.29 -1.37 -20.95
N PRO A 137 9.78 -2.25 -21.82
CA PRO A 137 10.29 -3.60 -21.96
C PRO A 137 11.66 -3.62 -22.64
N LYS A 138 12.42 -4.68 -22.39
CA LYS A 138 13.66 -4.92 -23.11
C LYS A 138 13.39 -5.17 -24.60
N ARG A 139 14.08 -4.46 -25.47
CA ARG A 139 14.07 -4.70 -26.92
C ARG A 139 14.62 -6.09 -27.25
N ARG A 140 13.94 -6.78 -28.18
CA ARG A 140 14.31 -8.12 -28.66
C ARG A 140 14.01 -8.24 -30.16
N GLU A 141 14.72 -9.09 -30.84
CA GLU A 141 14.43 -9.41 -32.24
C GLU A 141 13.27 -10.42 -32.34
N TYR A 142 13.23 -11.39 -31.42
CA TYR A 142 12.19 -12.43 -31.37
C TYR A 142 12.11 -13.04 -29.97
N VAL A 143 11.00 -13.74 -29.74
CA VAL A 143 10.78 -14.63 -28.60
C VAL A 143 10.28 -15.97 -29.14
N ILE A 144 10.84 -17.08 -28.64
CA ILE A 144 10.38 -18.42 -29.02
C ILE A 144 9.48 -18.94 -27.89
N LEU A 145 8.26 -19.32 -28.27
CA LEU A 145 7.36 -20.09 -27.42
C LEU A 145 7.29 -21.52 -27.91
N THR A 146 7.20 -22.46 -26.99
CA THR A 146 7.19 -23.89 -27.24
C THR A 146 5.91 -24.51 -26.67
N GLU A 147 5.69 -25.77 -26.99
CA GLU A 147 4.60 -26.55 -26.40
C GLU A 147 4.60 -26.53 -24.85
N LYS A 148 5.77 -26.36 -24.21
CA LYS A 148 5.91 -26.27 -22.76
C LYS A 148 5.34 -24.95 -22.18
N ASP A 149 5.16 -23.95 -23.01
CA ASP A 149 4.52 -22.69 -22.64
C ASP A 149 2.99 -22.76 -22.72
N SER A 150 2.46 -23.90 -23.22
CA SER A 150 1.01 -24.13 -23.34
C SER A 150 0.42 -24.53 -21.99
N PHE A 151 -0.71 -23.94 -21.63
CA PHE A 151 -1.44 -24.24 -20.41
C PHE A 151 -2.87 -23.70 -20.46
N VAL A 152 -3.70 -24.16 -19.52
CA VAL A 152 -5.00 -23.57 -19.19
C VAL A 152 -4.84 -22.81 -17.87
N SER A 153 -5.30 -21.56 -17.84
CA SER A 153 -5.27 -20.75 -16.61
C SER A 153 -6.25 -21.31 -15.56
N LYS A 154 -6.09 -20.90 -14.32
CA LYS A 154 -7.06 -21.18 -13.25
C LYS A 154 -8.16 -20.12 -13.26
N GLU A 155 -9.31 -20.46 -12.69
CA GLU A 155 -10.28 -19.45 -12.30
C GLU A 155 -9.67 -18.56 -11.23
N PRO A 156 -9.90 -17.23 -11.30
CA PRO A 156 -9.47 -16.33 -10.22
C PRO A 156 -10.07 -16.72 -8.88
N SER A 157 -9.27 -16.64 -7.83
CA SER A 157 -9.65 -17.08 -6.48
C SER A 157 -10.78 -16.22 -5.89
N VAL A 158 -10.81 -14.93 -6.19
CA VAL A 158 -11.86 -13.99 -5.80
C VAL A 158 -12.65 -13.60 -7.05
N LYS A 159 -13.97 -13.56 -6.96
CA LYS A 159 -14.83 -13.34 -8.13
C LYS A 159 -14.75 -11.92 -8.66
N TYR A 160 -14.97 -10.91 -7.83
CA TYR A 160 -14.79 -9.51 -8.15
C TYR A 160 -13.63 -8.95 -7.34
N ARG A 161 -12.65 -8.36 -8.01
CA ARG A 161 -11.40 -7.90 -7.41
C ARG A 161 -10.96 -6.60 -8.06
N GLY A 162 -10.76 -5.61 -7.23
CA GLY A 162 -10.44 -4.30 -7.75
C GLY A 162 -10.18 -3.28 -6.66
N PHE A 163 -10.40 -2.03 -7.01
CA PHE A 163 -10.10 -0.93 -6.13
C PHE A 163 -11.14 0.20 -6.21
N PHE A 164 -11.04 1.10 -5.27
CA PHE A 164 -11.81 2.31 -5.16
C PHE A 164 -10.88 3.52 -5.31
N ILE A 165 -11.18 4.37 -6.27
CA ILE A 165 -10.57 5.69 -6.38
C ILE A 165 -11.34 6.60 -5.44
N ASN A 166 -10.80 6.75 -4.23
CA ASN A 166 -11.38 7.58 -3.19
C ASN A 166 -10.43 8.75 -2.94
N ASP A 167 -10.95 9.87 -2.51
CA ASP A 167 -10.14 11.05 -2.17
C ASP A 167 -9.29 11.55 -3.36
N GLU A 168 -9.92 11.64 -4.53
CA GLU A 168 -9.28 11.99 -5.79
C GLU A 168 -8.58 13.34 -5.81
N TRP A 169 -8.82 14.22 -4.85
CA TRP A 169 -8.17 15.51 -4.72
C TRP A 169 -7.30 15.59 -3.46
N PRO A 170 -6.11 16.22 -3.53
CA PRO A 170 -5.60 17.03 -4.66
C PRO A 170 -4.86 16.25 -5.76
N ALA A 171 -4.55 14.96 -5.56
CA ALA A 171 -3.57 14.28 -6.39
C ALA A 171 -4.14 13.74 -7.71
N PHE A 172 -4.97 12.68 -7.69
CA PHE A 172 -5.50 12.06 -8.91
C PHE A 172 -6.27 13.05 -9.79
N GLY A 173 -7.10 13.91 -9.18
CA GLY A 173 -7.88 14.92 -9.91
C GLY A 173 -6.98 15.91 -10.65
N THR A 174 -5.89 16.41 -10.03
CA THR A 174 -4.92 17.29 -10.68
C THR A 174 -4.21 16.60 -11.84
N TRP A 175 -3.86 15.32 -11.68
CA TRP A 175 -3.28 14.52 -12.76
C TRP A 175 -4.27 14.34 -13.91
N ALA A 176 -5.53 14.01 -13.60
CA ALA A 176 -6.58 13.83 -14.61
C ALA A 176 -6.89 15.14 -15.35
N ASP A 177 -6.95 16.27 -14.66
CA ASP A 177 -7.15 17.57 -15.26
C ASP A 177 -6.03 17.92 -16.25
N LYS A 178 -4.79 17.70 -15.87
CA LYS A 178 -3.63 17.98 -16.72
C LYS A 178 -3.61 17.14 -17.99
N HIS A 179 -3.91 15.83 -17.88
CA HIS A 179 -3.72 14.90 -19.00
C HIS A 179 -4.99 14.69 -19.84
N PHE A 180 -6.18 14.85 -19.26
CA PHE A 180 -7.46 14.49 -19.87
C PHE A 180 -8.52 15.60 -19.79
N SER A 181 -8.19 16.75 -19.17
CA SER A 181 -9.13 17.83 -18.87
C SER A 181 -10.29 17.36 -17.99
N GLY A 182 -10.03 16.48 -17.04
CA GLY A 182 -10.95 15.95 -16.06
C GLY A 182 -10.99 14.42 -15.96
N ILE A 183 -11.72 13.93 -14.97
CA ILE A 183 -11.91 12.49 -14.72
C ILE A 183 -13.04 11.98 -15.65
N ASN A 184 -12.70 11.76 -16.91
CA ASN A 184 -13.62 11.38 -17.98
C ASN A 184 -13.29 9.99 -18.57
N ALA A 185 -13.97 9.58 -19.65
CA ALA A 185 -13.78 8.27 -20.26
C ALA A 185 -12.33 8.03 -20.74
N ALA A 186 -11.61 9.06 -21.19
CA ALA A 186 -10.22 8.93 -21.61
C ALA A 186 -9.30 8.69 -20.40
N CYS A 187 -9.54 9.34 -19.26
CA CYS A 187 -8.89 9.07 -18.01
C CYS A 187 -9.18 7.63 -17.52
N TYR A 188 -10.45 7.23 -17.54
CA TYR A 188 -10.83 5.88 -17.14
C TYR A 188 -10.31 4.80 -18.08
N GLU A 189 -10.04 5.07 -19.36
CA GLU A 189 -9.39 4.09 -20.25
C GLU A 189 -8.02 3.67 -19.69
N CYS A 190 -7.23 4.61 -19.20
CA CYS A 190 -5.94 4.32 -18.58
C CYS A 190 -6.11 3.49 -17.29
N VAL A 191 -7.10 3.84 -16.46
CA VAL A 191 -7.40 3.14 -15.21
C VAL A 191 -7.89 1.71 -15.48
N PHE A 192 -8.79 1.53 -16.46
CA PHE A 192 -9.30 0.20 -16.83
C PHE A 192 -8.22 -0.68 -17.44
N GLU A 193 -7.36 -0.12 -18.28
CA GLU A 193 -6.20 -0.84 -18.80
C GLU A 193 -5.29 -1.33 -17.68
N LEU A 194 -4.93 -0.45 -16.73
CA LEU A 194 -4.13 -0.80 -15.55
C LEU A 194 -4.79 -1.92 -14.74
N LEU A 195 -6.08 -1.76 -14.41
CA LEU A 195 -6.86 -2.75 -13.65
C LEU A 195 -6.81 -4.14 -14.30
N LEU A 196 -7.09 -4.20 -15.61
CA LEU A 196 -7.12 -5.46 -16.37
C LEU A 196 -5.73 -6.10 -16.51
N ARG A 197 -4.69 -5.29 -16.71
CA ARG A 197 -3.30 -5.77 -16.72
C ARG A 197 -2.87 -6.35 -15.38
N LEU A 198 -3.37 -5.81 -14.29
CA LEU A 198 -3.20 -6.32 -12.93
C LEU A 198 -4.19 -7.46 -12.58
N LYS A 199 -4.96 -7.94 -13.56
CA LYS A 199 -5.95 -9.03 -13.42
C LYS A 199 -7.12 -8.70 -12.50
N GLY A 200 -7.38 -7.43 -12.30
CA GLY A 200 -8.59 -6.93 -11.68
C GLY A 200 -9.76 -6.90 -12.67
N ASN A 201 -10.98 -6.83 -12.17
CA ASN A 201 -12.20 -6.79 -12.98
C ASN A 201 -13.30 -5.89 -12.40
N TYR A 202 -13.05 -5.22 -11.26
CA TYR A 202 -14.05 -4.49 -10.51
C TYR A 202 -13.56 -3.11 -10.08
N LEU A 203 -14.39 -2.09 -10.22
CA LEU A 203 -14.00 -0.72 -9.85
C LEU A 203 -15.13 0.03 -9.16
N TRP A 204 -14.80 0.75 -8.07
CA TRP A 204 -15.56 1.87 -7.56
C TRP A 204 -14.89 3.16 -8.07
N PRO A 205 -15.61 3.99 -8.83
CA PRO A 205 -15.03 5.18 -9.45
C PRO A 205 -14.84 6.32 -8.48
N ALA A 206 -14.12 7.35 -8.90
CA ALA A 206 -14.02 8.64 -8.22
C ALA A 206 -15.41 9.26 -8.03
N MET A 207 -15.66 9.90 -6.87
CA MET A 207 -17.01 10.23 -6.47
C MET A 207 -17.21 11.59 -5.78
N TRP A 208 -16.19 12.13 -5.13
CA TRP A 208 -16.37 13.35 -4.30
C TRP A 208 -16.61 14.61 -5.12
N ALA A 209 -15.85 14.79 -6.21
CA ALA A 209 -16.02 15.89 -7.16
C ALA A 209 -16.41 15.40 -8.56
N SER A 210 -16.55 14.11 -8.75
CA SER A 210 -16.74 13.41 -10.02
C SER A 210 -18.06 12.65 -10.06
N ASN A 211 -18.63 12.52 -11.27
CA ASN A 211 -19.85 11.73 -11.48
C ASN A 211 -19.64 10.80 -12.66
N PHE A 212 -19.27 9.57 -12.39
CA PHE A 212 -18.89 8.56 -13.38
C PHE A 212 -19.86 8.45 -14.56
N ASN A 213 -21.17 8.53 -14.30
CA ASN A 213 -22.23 8.40 -15.29
C ASN A 213 -22.62 9.72 -15.97
N LEU A 214 -21.95 10.84 -15.67
CA LEU A 214 -22.20 12.15 -16.28
C LEU A 214 -20.96 12.74 -16.95
N ASP A 215 -19.80 12.53 -16.38
CA ASP A 215 -18.56 13.26 -16.71
C ASP A 215 -17.77 12.59 -17.84
N GLY A 216 -18.25 11.48 -18.42
CA GLY A 216 -17.60 10.67 -19.44
C GLY A 216 -17.31 11.28 -20.83
N PRO A 217 -18.02 12.26 -21.46
CA PRO A 217 -19.29 12.88 -21.13
C PRO A 217 -20.49 11.94 -21.24
N GLY A 218 -21.48 12.14 -20.40
CA GLY A 218 -22.61 11.21 -20.27
C GLY A 218 -22.14 9.81 -19.88
N LEU A 219 -22.71 8.79 -20.50
CA LEU A 219 -22.43 7.39 -20.15
C LEU A 219 -21.15 6.79 -20.76
N LYS A 220 -20.33 7.58 -21.45
CA LYS A 220 -19.16 7.05 -22.17
C LYS A 220 -18.19 6.28 -21.26
N SER A 221 -18.05 6.66 -20.00
CA SER A 221 -17.22 5.92 -19.04
C SER A 221 -17.82 4.54 -18.74
N ALA A 222 -19.14 4.45 -18.56
CA ALA A 222 -19.84 3.20 -18.30
C ALA A 222 -19.87 2.29 -19.55
N GLU A 223 -20.09 2.86 -20.74
CA GLU A 223 -20.01 2.14 -22.02
C GLU A 223 -18.61 1.54 -22.24
N LEU A 224 -17.55 2.29 -21.92
CA LEU A 224 -16.18 1.84 -22.03
C LEU A 224 -15.85 0.74 -21.01
N ALA A 225 -16.34 0.86 -19.77
CA ALA A 225 -16.19 -0.17 -18.75
C ALA A 225 -16.81 -1.49 -19.22
N ASP A 226 -18.05 -1.45 -19.71
CA ASP A 226 -18.75 -2.62 -20.23
C ASP A 226 -18.05 -3.20 -21.46
N GLU A 227 -17.61 -2.36 -22.39
CA GLU A 227 -16.84 -2.79 -23.57
C GLU A 227 -15.61 -3.60 -23.13
N LEU A 228 -14.82 -3.07 -22.20
CA LEU A 228 -13.59 -3.68 -21.69
C LEU A 228 -13.85 -4.84 -20.71
N GLY A 229 -15.08 -5.04 -20.25
CA GLY A 229 -15.44 -6.06 -19.28
C GLY A 229 -15.03 -5.70 -17.85
N VAL A 230 -14.92 -4.41 -17.53
CA VAL A 230 -14.78 -3.92 -16.17
C VAL A 230 -16.17 -3.82 -15.54
N VAL A 231 -16.37 -4.55 -14.45
CA VAL A 231 -17.62 -4.51 -13.69
C VAL A 231 -17.60 -3.28 -12.79
N MET A 232 -18.63 -2.46 -12.89
CA MET A 232 -18.73 -1.26 -12.08
C MET A 232 -19.56 -1.50 -10.82
N GLY A 233 -19.13 -0.90 -9.75
CA GLY A 233 -19.91 -0.72 -8.52
C GLY A 233 -19.90 0.73 -8.10
N THR A 234 -20.51 1.01 -6.97
CA THR A 234 -20.49 2.31 -6.34
C THR A 234 -20.15 2.16 -4.86
N SER A 235 -19.65 3.19 -4.25
CA SER A 235 -19.30 3.24 -2.85
C SER A 235 -20.49 2.91 -1.94
N HIS A 236 -20.22 2.61 -0.69
CA HIS A 236 -21.20 2.19 0.33
C HIS A 236 -22.30 3.22 0.64
N HIS A 237 -22.12 4.48 0.29
CA HIS A 237 -23.12 5.54 0.46
C HIS A 237 -23.75 6.02 -0.84
N GLU A 238 -23.53 5.30 -1.94
CA GLU A 238 -24.02 5.62 -3.28
C GLU A 238 -24.87 4.48 -3.88
N PRO A 239 -26.05 4.18 -3.31
CA PRO A 239 -26.85 3.05 -3.72
C PRO A 239 -27.46 3.21 -5.12
N CYS A 240 -27.84 2.08 -5.73
CA CYS A 240 -28.57 2.01 -6.98
C CYS A 240 -27.88 2.71 -8.16
N MET A 241 -26.55 2.63 -8.23
CA MET A 241 -25.74 3.20 -9.32
C MET A 241 -25.87 4.73 -9.46
N ARG A 242 -26.06 5.41 -8.33
CA ARG A 242 -26.14 6.87 -8.26
C ARG A 242 -25.01 7.43 -7.41
N ALA A 243 -24.37 8.49 -7.88
CA ALA A 243 -23.37 9.22 -7.12
C ALA A 243 -24.02 10.24 -6.19
N GLY A 244 -23.49 10.42 -4.96
CA GLY A 244 -23.99 11.42 -4.02
C GLY A 244 -23.90 12.85 -4.59
N ALA A 245 -22.81 13.18 -5.27
CA ALA A 245 -22.62 14.46 -5.94
C ALA A 245 -23.64 14.70 -7.09
N GLU A 246 -24.23 13.66 -7.66
CA GLU A 246 -25.29 13.74 -8.66
C GLU A 246 -26.58 14.29 -8.05
N TYR A 247 -26.95 13.79 -6.86
CA TYR A 247 -28.15 14.24 -6.16
C TYR A 247 -28.06 15.74 -5.87
N GLY A 248 -26.94 16.24 -5.40
CA GLY A 248 -26.69 17.66 -5.13
C GLY A 248 -26.91 18.56 -6.36
N LYS A 249 -26.69 18.04 -7.59
CA LYS A 249 -26.91 18.77 -8.85
C LYS A 249 -28.35 18.70 -9.36
N MET A 250 -29.12 17.71 -8.91
CA MET A 250 -30.46 17.39 -9.47
C MET A 250 -31.61 17.67 -8.51
N ARG A 251 -31.34 17.88 -7.21
CA ARG A 251 -32.37 18.17 -6.19
C ARG A 251 -32.96 19.56 -6.32
N GLY A 252 -34.15 19.75 -5.76
CA GLY A 252 -34.85 21.05 -5.68
C GLY A 252 -36.34 20.85 -5.42
N GLU A 253 -37.04 21.89 -5.01
CA GLU A 253 -38.49 21.85 -4.73
C GLU A 253 -39.31 21.34 -5.92
N ASP A 254 -38.94 21.71 -7.14
CA ASP A 254 -39.62 21.28 -8.39
C ASP A 254 -38.97 20.03 -9.01
N SER A 255 -37.98 19.44 -8.39
CA SER A 255 -37.30 18.24 -8.89
C SER A 255 -38.13 16.99 -8.62
N PRO A 256 -38.20 16.03 -9.58
CA PRO A 256 -38.84 14.73 -9.31
C PRO A 256 -38.13 13.92 -8.22
N TYR A 257 -36.95 14.39 -7.77
CA TYR A 257 -36.14 13.78 -6.73
C TYR A 257 -36.28 14.47 -5.35
N GLY A 258 -37.03 15.59 -5.30
CA GLY A 258 -37.18 16.41 -4.09
C GLY A 258 -35.87 17.10 -3.70
N ASP A 259 -35.83 17.69 -2.49
CA ASP A 259 -34.69 18.52 -2.05
C ASP A 259 -33.95 17.94 -0.83
N ALA A 260 -34.45 16.89 -0.19
CA ALA A 260 -33.83 16.29 1.00
C ALA A 260 -33.24 14.89 0.72
N TRP A 261 -31.96 14.70 1.06
CA TRP A 261 -31.35 13.37 1.12
C TRP A 261 -31.81 12.63 2.38
N SER A 262 -33.07 12.26 2.41
CA SER A 262 -33.69 11.62 3.55
C SER A 262 -34.83 10.70 3.12
N PHE A 263 -34.70 9.41 3.42
CA PHE A 263 -35.74 8.45 3.11
C PHE A 263 -36.98 8.59 4.03
N LEU A 264 -36.86 9.27 5.19
CA LEU A 264 -37.99 9.54 6.08
C LEU A 264 -38.88 10.67 5.57
N THR A 265 -38.28 11.73 5.03
CA THR A 265 -39.00 12.95 4.66
C THR A 265 -39.18 13.12 3.16
N ASN A 266 -38.47 12.34 2.33
CA ASN A 266 -38.47 12.41 0.88
C ASN A 266 -38.37 11.01 0.24
N GLU A 267 -39.17 10.06 0.72
CA GLU A 267 -39.16 8.67 0.23
C GLU A 267 -39.39 8.57 -1.27
N ASP A 268 -40.41 9.25 -1.79
CA ASP A 268 -40.77 9.22 -3.21
C ASP A 268 -39.67 9.81 -4.09
N GLY A 269 -39.07 10.94 -3.68
CA GLY A 269 -38.00 11.58 -4.43
C GLY A 269 -36.73 10.72 -4.48
N ILE A 270 -36.31 10.14 -3.37
CA ILE A 270 -35.18 9.22 -3.30
C ILE A 270 -35.45 7.94 -4.08
N THR A 271 -36.67 7.41 -4.01
CA THR A 271 -37.09 6.22 -4.77
C THR A 271 -37.01 6.48 -6.28
N ASN A 272 -37.47 7.64 -6.75
CA ASN A 272 -37.36 8.02 -8.15
C ASN A 272 -35.90 8.19 -8.58
N PHE A 273 -35.08 8.83 -7.73
CA PHE A 273 -33.66 9.00 -7.99
C PHE A 273 -32.93 7.64 -8.19
N TRP A 274 -33.20 6.67 -7.32
CA TRP A 274 -32.65 5.32 -7.43
C TRP A 274 -33.20 4.57 -8.66
N ARG A 275 -34.51 4.65 -8.93
CA ARG A 275 -35.13 4.01 -10.12
C ARG A 275 -34.45 4.44 -11.39
N ASP A 276 -34.22 5.74 -11.56
CA ASP A 276 -33.59 6.27 -12.76
C ASP A 276 -32.13 5.88 -12.87
N GLY A 277 -31.41 5.74 -11.75
CA GLY A 277 -30.06 5.21 -11.72
C GLY A 277 -29.98 3.77 -12.22
N LEU A 278 -30.90 2.92 -11.74
CA LEU A 278 -30.98 1.51 -12.16
C LEU A 278 -31.35 1.40 -13.64
N ILE A 279 -32.36 2.13 -14.11
CA ILE A 279 -32.77 2.11 -15.52
C ILE A 279 -31.64 2.57 -16.44
N ARG A 280 -30.91 3.61 -16.06
CA ARG A 280 -29.79 4.17 -16.83
C ARG A 280 -28.65 3.13 -16.99
N ASN A 281 -28.38 2.34 -15.97
CA ASN A 281 -27.24 1.42 -15.94
C ASN A 281 -27.59 -0.04 -16.26
N ARG A 282 -28.85 -0.38 -16.53
CA ARG A 282 -29.35 -1.78 -16.65
C ARG A 282 -28.73 -2.60 -17.77
N SER A 283 -28.15 -1.95 -18.78
CA SER A 283 -27.50 -2.62 -19.92
C SER A 283 -26.03 -2.94 -19.70
N PHE A 284 -25.44 -2.46 -18.61
CA PHE A 284 -24.03 -2.63 -18.30
C PHE A 284 -23.83 -3.70 -17.21
N GLU A 285 -22.66 -4.30 -17.18
CA GLU A 285 -22.29 -5.28 -16.15
C GLU A 285 -21.92 -4.56 -14.84
N ASN A 286 -22.80 -4.66 -13.85
CA ASN A 286 -22.68 -3.92 -12.59
C ASN A 286 -22.87 -4.84 -11.38
N VAL A 287 -22.33 -4.43 -10.22
CA VAL A 287 -22.75 -4.89 -8.89
C VAL A 287 -23.47 -3.73 -8.21
N ILE A 288 -24.74 -3.92 -7.88
CA ILE A 288 -25.58 -2.85 -7.35
C ILE A 288 -25.37 -2.70 -5.86
N THR A 289 -24.90 -1.53 -5.45
CA THR A 289 -24.79 -1.17 -4.03
C THR A 289 -26.17 -0.91 -3.45
N MET A 290 -26.41 -1.51 -2.27
CA MET A 290 -27.64 -1.41 -1.49
C MET A 290 -27.39 -0.75 -0.14
N GLY A 291 -28.46 -0.36 0.51
CA GLY A 291 -28.44 0.36 1.78
C GLY A 291 -28.54 1.87 1.53
N MET A 292 -28.28 2.62 2.57
CA MET A 292 -28.23 4.09 2.53
C MET A 292 -27.42 4.59 3.71
N ARG A 293 -26.66 5.68 3.49
CA ARG A 293 -26.07 6.51 4.54
C ARG A 293 -26.56 7.95 4.41
N GLY A 294 -26.22 8.78 5.35
CA GLY A 294 -26.49 10.21 5.29
C GLY A 294 -25.74 10.89 4.14
N GLU A 295 -26.10 12.11 3.84
CA GLU A 295 -25.46 12.91 2.79
C GLU A 295 -23.97 13.09 3.10
N ASN A 296 -23.11 12.99 2.09
CA ASN A 296 -21.66 13.08 2.22
C ASN A 296 -21.05 12.06 3.23
N ASP A 297 -21.52 10.83 3.17
CA ASP A 297 -21.01 9.73 4.00
C ASP A 297 -21.19 9.91 5.51
N THR A 298 -22.21 10.65 5.92
CA THR A 298 -22.56 10.84 7.33
C THR A 298 -23.49 9.74 7.84
N ALA A 299 -23.82 9.77 9.14
CA ALA A 299 -24.81 8.89 9.73
C ALA A 299 -26.18 9.08 9.07
N ILE A 300 -26.93 7.96 8.86
CA ILE A 300 -28.20 7.98 8.14
C ILE A 300 -29.29 8.79 8.87
N LEU A 301 -29.31 8.72 10.19
CA LEU A 301 -30.18 9.50 11.07
C LEU A 301 -29.36 10.36 12.01
N GLY A 302 -29.98 11.41 12.60
CA GLY A 302 -29.36 12.28 13.57
C GLY A 302 -28.92 11.56 14.86
N ALA A 303 -28.14 12.23 15.68
CA ALA A 303 -27.54 11.68 16.91
C ALA A 303 -28.57 11.19 17.95
N ASP A 304 -29.81 11.68 17.91
CA ASP A 304 -30.89 11.29 18.82
C ASP A 304 -31.60 10.00 18.39
N ALA A 305 -31.32 9.46 17.20
CA ALA A 305 -31.97 8.26 16.70
C ALA A 305 -31.45 7.02 17.42
N THR A 306 -32.37 6.14 17.76
CA THR A 306 -32.05 4.86 18.41
C THR A 306 -31.49 3.84 17.40
N MET A 307 -30.88 2.75 17.90
CA MET A 307 -30.52 1.58 17.10
C MET A 307 -31.74 1.05 16.33
N GLU A 308 -32.88 0.97 16.97
CA GLU A 308 -34.13 0.47 16.38
C GLU A 308 -34.62 1.37 15.23
N ASP A 309 -34.55 2.68 15.38
CA ASP A 309 -34.93 3.64 14.32
C ASP A 309 -34.06 3.43 13.07
N ASN A 310 -32.75 3.34 13.23
CA ASN A 310 -31.80 3.12 12.12
C ASN A 310 -32.05 1.77 11.45
N VAL A 311 -32.21 0.69 12.21
CA VAL A 311 -32.44 -0.66 11.67
C VAL A 311 -33.79 -0.74 10.93
N ASN A 312 -34.83 -0.13 11.47
CA ASN A 312 -36.16 -0.11 10.83
C ASN A 312 -36.15 0.73 9.56
N LEU A 313 -35.43 1.84 9.52
CA LEU A 313 -35.25 2.62 8.30
C LEU A 313 -34.53 1.82 7.23
N LEU A 314 -33.41 1.17 7.57
CA LEU A 314 -32.68 0.33 6.62
C LEU A 314 -33.50 -0.84 6.09
N ARG A 315 -34.36 -1.47 6.89
CA ARG A 315 -35.29 -2.50 6.38
C ARG A 315 -36.22 -1.97 5.29
N ARG A 316 -36.77 -0.77 5.48
CA ARG A 316 -37.62 -0.11 4.48
C ARG A 316 -36.83 0.23 3.22
N VAL A 317 -35.64 0.77 3.37
CA VAL A 317 -34.70 1.09 2.26
C VAL A 317 -34.39 -0.16 1.44
N LEU A 318 -33.94 -1.25 2.09
CA LEU A 318 -33.59 -2.50 1.41
C LEU A 318 -34.79 -3.11 0.67
N LYS A 319 -36.00 -3.09 1.28
CA LYS A 319 -37.21 -3.56 0.64
C LYS A 319 -37.55 -2.77 -0.60
N THR A 320 -37.48 -1.44 -0.54
CA THR A 320 -37.75 -0.55 -1.69
C THR A 320 -36.70 -0.77 -2.78
N GLN A 321 -35.42 -0.85 -2.45
CA GLN A 321 -34.37 -1.10 -3.43
C GLN A 321 -34.52 -2.46 -4.11
N ASN A 322 -34.80 -3.53 -3.39
CA ASN A 322 -35.07 -4.84 -3.99
C ASN A 322 -36.31 -4.81 -4.92
N GLN A 323 -37.37 -4.08 -4.55
CA GLN A 323 -38.53 -3.90 -5.43
C GLN A 323 -38.14 -3.15 -6.71
N LEU A 324 -37.38 -2.06 -6.60
CA LEU A 324 -36.90 -1.33 -7.76
C LEU A 324 -36.06 -2.21 -8.70
N ILE A 325 -35.17 -3.03 -8.14
CA ILE A 325 -34.33 -3.94 -8.91
C ILE A 325 -35.17 -4.98 -9.65
N ARG A 326 -36.19 -5.56 -8.99
CA ARG A 326 -37.14 -6.47 -9.66
C ARG A 326 -37.87 -5.80 -10.83
N GLU A 327 -38.29 -4.56 -10.65
CA GLU A 327 -39.09 -3.81 -11.66
C GLU A 327 -38.20 -3.34 -12.82
N THR A 328 -36.93 -3.02 -12.62
CA THR A 328 -36.10 -2.32 -13.59
C THR A 328 -34.99 -3.16 -14.22
N ILE A 329 -34.49 -4.16 -13.51
CA ILE A 329 -33.34 -4.98 -13.93
C ILE A 329 -33.74 -6.42 -14.21
N ASN A 330 -34.16 -7.17 -13.20
CA ASN A 330 -34.56 -8.57 -13.33
C ASN A 330 -35.48 -8.98 -12.16
N GLU A 331 -36.63 -9.60 -12.47
CA GLU A 331 -37.58 -10.11 -11.49
C GLU A 331 -36.92 -11.15 -10.56
N ASN A 332 -35.98 -11.95 -11.10
CA ASN A 332 -35.20 -12.89 -10.34
C ASN A 332 -33.95 -12.19 -9.72
N LEU A 333 -34.03 -11.80 -8.46
CA LEU A 333 -32.95 -11.14 -7.75
C LEU A 333 -31.68 -11.99 -7.62
N ASP A 334 -31.74 -13.29 -7.73
CA ASP A 334 -30.58 -14.19 -7.66
C ASP A 334 -29.65 -14.04 -8.87
N GLU A 335 -30.17 -13.49 -9.96
CA GLU A 335 -29.40 -13.19 -11.18
C GLU A 335 -28.80 -11.78 -11.17
N VAL A 336 -29.10 -10.96 -10.15
CA VAL A 336 -28.60 -9.59 -10.04
C VAL A 336 -27.52 -9.50 -8.95
N PRO A 337 -26.28 -9.24 -9.31
CA PRO A 337 -25.22 -9.02 -8.33
C PRO A 337 -25.53 -7.78 -7.47
N ARG A 338 -25.62 -7.96 -6.17
CA ARG A 338 -25.94 -6.93 -5.18
C ARG A 338 -24.96 -6.97 -4.03
N ILE A 339 -24.64 -5.82 -3.47
CA ILE A 339 -23.71 -5.68 -2.36
C ILE A 339 -24.27 -4.75 -1.29
N MET A 340 -24.09 -5.10 -0.02
CA MET A 340 -24.26 -4.19 1.11
C MET A 340 -22.97 -4.12 1.89
N VAL A 341 -22.45 -2.90 2.09
CA VAL A 341 -21.17 -2.70 2.80
C VAL A 341 -21.44 -2.46 4.28
N LEU A 342 -20.84 -3.28 5.11
CA LEU A 342 -20.92 -3.20 6.57
C LEU A 342 -19.75 -2.33 7.08
N PHE A 343 -19.89 -1.03 6.91
CA PHE A 343 -18.86 -0.05 7.25
C PHE A 343 -19.36 0.89 8.34
N THR A 344 -18.49 1.26 9.27
CA THR A 344 -18.78 2.16 10.40
C THR A 344 -19.99 1.72 11.21
N GLU A 345 -21.03 2.55 11.37
CA GLU A 345 -22.23 2.26 12.14
C GLU A 345 -23.13 1.18 11.52
N VAL A 346 -23.05 1.01 10.19
CA VAL A 346 -23.85 -0.02 9.50
C VAL A 346 -23.47 -1.42 9.96
N GLU A 347 -22.23 -1.66 10.38
CA GLU A 347 -21.81 -2.93 10.98
C GLU A 347 -22.57 -3.18 12.31
N ALA A 348 -22.73 -2.14 13.15
CA ALA A 348 -23.52 -2.25 14.36
C ALA A 348 -25.00 -2.51 14.06
N PHE A 349 -25.57 -1.86 13.05
CA PHE A 349 -26.97 -2.09 12.63
C PHE A 349 -27.18 -3.50 12.08
N PHE A 350 -26.15 -4.08 11.46
CA PHE A 350 -26.21 -5.44 10.95
C PHE A 350 -26.26 -6.47 12.09
N TYR A 351 -25.45 -6.32 13.13
CA TYR A 351 -25.45 -7.24 14.28
C TYR A 351 -26.57 -6.93 15.29
N GLY A 352 -26.97 -5.69 15.42
CA GLY A 352 -27.90 -5.25 16.45
C GLY A 352 -27.25 -5.19 17.84
N ASP A 353 -28.09 -5.06 18.87
CA ASP A 353 -27.69 -5.05 20.27
C ASP A 353 -28.61 -5.93 21.13
N GLU A 354 -28.48 -5.88 22.47
CA GLU A 354 -29.31 -6.66 23.43
C GLU A 354 -30.81 -6.36 23.32
N LYS A 355 -31.19 -5.20 22.79
CA LYS A 355 -32.57 -4.72 22.72
C LYS A 355 -33.14 -4.76 21.31
N THR A 356 -32.29 -4.59 20.31
CA THR A 356 -32.72 -4.46 18.92
C THR A 356 -32.11 -5.57 18.07
N LYS A 357 -32.96 -6.40 17.45
CA LYS A 357 -32.52 -7.38 16.46
C LYS A 357 -32.00 -6.63 15.22
N GLY A 358 -30.73 -6.85 14.87
CA GLY A 358 -30.11 -6.28 13.67
C GLY A 358 -30.60 -6.92 12.37
N LEU A 359 -29.84 -6.70 11.30
CA LEU A 359 -30.16 -7.14 9.94
C LEU A 359 -29.54 -8.50 9.58
N LEU A 360 -28.89 -9.21 10.50
CA LEU A 360 -28.19 -10.47 10.23
C LEU A 360 -29.07 -11.51 9.53
N ASP A 361 -30.35 -11.63 9.93
CA ASP A 361 -31.32 -12.58 9.36
C ASP A 361 -32.39 -11.87 8.51
N GLU A 362 -32.08 -10.69 7.95
CA GLU A 362 -33.03 -9.90 7.19
C GLU A 362 -33.30 -10.57 5.82
N PRO A 363 -34.56 -10.95 5.49
CA PRO A 363 -34.86 -11.60 4.21
C PRO A 363 -34.46 -10.78 2.98
N GLU A 364 -34.50 -9.46 3.07
CA GLU A 364 -34.12 -8.55 1.99
C GLU A 364 -32.62 -8.59 1.65
N LEU A 365 -31.81 -9.20 2.52
CA LEU A 365 -30.38 -9.44 2.30
C LEU A 365 -30.09 -10.84 1.70
N GLU A 366 -31.09 -11.68 1.47
CA GLU A 366 -30.85 -12.98 0.84
C GLU A 366 -30.26 -12.79 -0.57
N GLY A 367 -29.12 -13.45 -0.83
CA GLY A 367 -28.38 -13.33 -2.08
C GLY A 367 -27.61 -12.02 -2.28
N VAL A 368 -27.65 -11.10 -1.32
CA VAL A 368 -26.81 -9.90 -1.33
C VAL A 368 -25.43 -10.25 -0.78
N THR A 369 -24.35 -9.88 -1.47
CA THR A 369 -23.00 -10.02 -0.94
C THR A 369 -22.80 -9.06 0.23
N LEU A 370 -22.44 -9.58 1.40
CA LEU A 370 -22.14 -8.77 2.59
C LEU A 370 -20.67 -8.42 2.63
N MET A 371 -20.36 -7.15 2.40
CA MET A 371 -18.98 -6.68 2.38
C MET A 371 -18.57 -6.21 3.77
N LEU A 372 -17.65 -6.93 4.38
CA LEU A 372 -16.99 -6.57 5.64
C LEU A 372 -15.93 -5.51 5.38
N SER A 373 -15.48 -4.83 6.42
CA SER A 373 -14.44 -3.81 6.32
C SER A 373 -13.30 -4.05 7.31
N ASP A 374 -12.17 -3.41 7.03
CA ASP A 374 -11.13 -3.24 8.02
C ASP A 374 -11.42 -2.05 8.97
N ASN A 375 -10.48 -1.77 9.84
CA ASN A 375 -10.57 -0.67 10.82
C ASN A 375 -9.97 0.64 10.31
N ASN A 376 -10.00 0.91 9.01
CA ASN A 376 -9.36 2.04 8.31
C ASN A 376 -7.81 2.07 8.43
N GLN A 377 -7.23 1.04 9.02
CA GLN A 377 -5.77 0.93 9.23
C GLN A 377 -5.23 -0.44 8.76
N GLY A 378 -5.99 -1.15 7.93
CA GLY A 378 -5.61 -2.44 7.37
C GLY A 378 -5.67 -3.63 8.34
N ALA A 379 -6.58 -3.61 9.33
CA ALA A 379 -6.87 -4.77 10.18
C ALA A 379 -8.35 -5.12 10.08
N ALA A 380 -8.69 -6.31 9.62
CA ALA A 380 -10.07 -6.79 9.52
C ALA A 380 -10.76 -6.69 10.87
N ARG A 381 -11.94 -6.08 10.90
CA ARG A 381 -12.74 -5.90 12.15
C ARG A 381 -13.42 -7.18 12.56
N THR A 382 -14.10 -7.80 11.61
CA THR A 382 -14.86 -9.03 11.80
C THR A 382 -14.64 -9.97 10.62
N LEU A 383 -14.83 -11.25 10.85
CA LEU A 383 -14.83 -12.28 9.82
C LEU A 383 -16.06 -13.19 10.02
N PRO A 384 -16.61 -13.80 8.95
CA PRO A 384 -17.80 -14.62 9.06
C PRO A 384 -17.60 -15.81 10.01
N THR A 385 -18.48 -15.93 10.99
CA THR A 385 -18.55 -17.13 11.82
C THR A 385 -18.90 -18.35 10.99
N LYS A 386 -18.70 -19.55 11.52
CA LYS A 386 -19.02 -20.78 10.81
C LYS A 386 -20.49 -20.85 10.34
N ALA A 387 -21.42 -20.32 11.12
CA ALA A 387 -22.83 -20.24 10.75
C ALA A 387 -23.09 -19.26 9.62
N MET A 388 -22.46 -18.09 9.68
CA MET A 388 -22.60 -17.03 8.66
C MET A 388 -22.07 -17.42 7.28
N ARG A 389 -21.07 -18.32 7.20
CA ARG A 389 -20.47 -18.73 5.91
C ARG A 389 -21.44 -19.42 4.95
N ASN A 390 -22.63 -19.80 5.41
CA ASN A 390 -23.68 -20.37 4.56
C ASN A 390 -24.55 -19.29 3.89
N HIS A 391 -24.29 -18.02 4.11
CA HIS A 391 -25.02 -16.93 3.48
C HIS A 391 -24.93 -17.01 1.95
N LYS A 392 -26.08 -17.01 1.27
CA LYS A 392 -26.17 -17.28 -0.18
C LYS A 392 -25.42 -16.25 -1.03
N GLY A 393 -25.43 -14.98 -0.63
CA GLY A 393 -24.73 -13.90 -1.32
C GLY A 393 -23.22 -13.90 -1.12
N GLY A 394 -22.72 -14.71 -0.17
CA GLY A 394 -21.28 -14.72 0.19
C GLY A 394 -20.81 -13.43 0.84
N TYR A 395 -19.49 -13.30 0.94
CA TYR A 395 -18.85 -12.17 1.63
C TYR A 395 -17.80 -11.50 0.78
N GLY A 396 -17.67 -10.18 0.96
CA GLY A 396 -16.62 -9.33 0.43
C GLY A 396 -15.79 -8.67 1.52
N MET A 397 -14.67 -8.04 1.14
CA MET A 397 -13.81 -7.23 1.99
C MET A 397 -13.53 -5.88 1.35
N TYR A 398 -13.78 -4.82 2.10
CA TYR A 398 -13.34 -3.46 1.81
C TYR A 398 -12.11 -3.17 2.67
N TYR A 399 -10.96 -3.03 2.03
CA TYR A 399 -9.65 -2.90 2.67
C TYR A 399 -9.05 -1.51 2.39
N HIS A 400 -8.35 -0.89 3.36
CA HIS A 400 -7.74 0.42 3.19
C HIS A 400 -6.22 0.33 3.02
N MET A 401 -5.73 0.69 1.85
CA MET A 401 -4.32 1.02 1.60
C MET A 401 -4.07 2.51 1.75
N ASP A 402 -5.11 3.29 1.65
CA ASP A 402 -5.20 4.71 1.74
C ASP A 402 -6.41 5.07 2.61
N MET A 403 -6.36 6.16 3.35
CA MET A 403 -7.45 6.61 4.21
C MET A 403 -7.45 8.12 4.35
N HIS A 404 -8.56 8.73 4.01
CA HIS A 404 -8.89 10.11 4.28
C HIS A 404 -9.84 10.18 5.47
N GLY A 405 -9.42 10.86 6.54
CA GLY A 405 -10.26 11.02 7.74
C GLY A 405 -9.76 10.27 8.98
N GLY A 406 -10.68 10.06 9.91
CA GLY A 406 -10.38 9.55 11.24
C GLY A 406 -9.97 8.08 11.35
N PRO A 407 -9.16 7.74 12.36
CA PRO A 407 -8.57 8.65 13.35
C PRO A 407 -7.35 9.42 12.85
N MET A 408 -6.80 9.09 11.67
CA MET A 408 -5.68 9.79 11.05
C MET A 408 -5.56 9.40 9.58
N ALA A 409 -5.48 10.36 8.69
CA ALA A 409 -5.28 10.17 7.27
C ALA A 409 -3.87 9.63 6.94
N PHE A 410 -3.77 8.88 5.85
CA PHE A 410 -2.52 8.42 5.24
C PHE A 410 -2.77 8.20 3.74
N GLU A 411 -2.40 9.18 2.93
CA GLU A 411 -2.79 9.32 1.52
C GLU A 411 -1.69 9.86 0.61
N TRP A 412 -0.50 10.20 1.17
CA TRP A 412 0.57 10.83 0.38
C TRP A 412 1.37 9.84 -0.49
N ILE A 413 1.98 8.84 0.13
CA ILE A 413 2.78 7.80 -0.53
C ILE A 413 2.34 6.45 0.02
N GLY A 414 2.29 5.43 -0.84
CA GLY A 414 1.88 4.09 -0.46
C GLY A 414 2.59 3.56 0.78
N SER A 415 1.83 3.38 1.87
CA SER A 415 2.34 2.97 3.18
C SER A 415 1.89 1.57 3.60
N THR A 416 1.46 0.75 2.65
CA THR A 416 0.97 -0.60 2.89
C THR A 416 2.10 -1.57 3.23
N TYR A 417 2.01 -2.21 4.40
CA TYR A 417 2.91 -3.29 4.80
C TYR A 417 2.43 -4.62 4.25
N LEU A 418 3.12 -5.17 3.24
CA LEU A 418 2.68 -6.37 2.53
C LEU A 418 2.44 -7.60 3.44
N PRO A 419 3.27 -7.92 4.44
CA PRO A 419 2.97 -9.03 5.34
C PRO A 419 1.66 -8.88 6.11
N LYS A 420 1.29 -7.65 6.50
CA LYS A 420 -0.02 -7.40 7.15
C LYS A 420 -1.16 -7.56 6.16
N LEU A 421 -1.04 -6.99 4.98
CA LEU A 421 -2.02 -7.16 3.90
C LEU A 421 -2.23 -8.65 3.59
N TRP A 422 -1.12 -9.39 3.41
CA TRP A 422 -1.15 -10.82 3.19
C TRP A 422 -1.88 -11.58 4.32
N GLU A 423 -1.52 -11.30 5.59
CA GLU A 423 -2.13 -11.94 6.76
C GLU A 423 -3.65 -11.71 6.80
N GLN A 424 -4.07 -10.45 6.65
CA GLN A 424 -5.47 -10.08 6.76
C GLN A 424 -6.32 -10.65 5.62
N MET A 425 -5.81 -10.58 4.39
CA MET A 425 -6.58 -11.01 3.22
C MET A 425 -6.57 -12.53 3.04
N THR A 426 -5.50 -13.24 3.43
CA THR A 426 -5.50 -14.70 3.44
C THR A 426 -6.43 -15.24 4.54
N ALA A 427 -6.41 -14.64 5.73
CA ALA A 427 -7.37 -14.97 6.77
C ALA A 427 -8.82 -14.73 6.32
N ALA A 428 -9.11 -13.59 5.72
CA ALA A 428 -10.43 -13.30 5.17
C ALA A 428 -10.87 -14.36 4.16
N TYR A 429 -10.00 -14.74 3.24
CA TYR A 429 -10.27 -15.79 2.24
C TYR A 429 -10.57 -17.15 2.88
N GLU A 430 -9.78 -17.58 3.87
CA GLU A 430 -9.97 -18.83 4.60
C GLU A 430 -11.30 -18.84 5.39
N PHE A 431 -11.79 -17.68 5.79
CA PHE A 431 -13.08 -17.51 6.47
C PHE A 431 -14.26 -17.35 5.50
N GLY A 432 -14.03 -17.50 4.19
CA GLY A 432 -15.09 -17.50 3.17
C GLY A 432 -15.38 -16.15 2.53
N VAL A 433 -14.51 -15.17 2.70
CA VAL A 433 -14.61 -13.85 2.05
C VAL A 433 -14.01 -13.94 0.66
N GLN A 434 -14.82 -14.39 -0.35
CA GLN A 434 -14.32 -14.79 -1.66
C GLN A 434 -15.07 -14.15 -2.83
N GLU A 435 -16.18 -13.43 -2.56
CA GLU A 435 -17.00 -12.86 -3.65
C GLU A 435 -16.40 -11.55 -4.17
N ILE A 436 -16.08 -10.61 -3.30
CA ILE A 436 -15.63 -9.27 -3.69
C ILE A 436 -14.47 -8.82 -2.80
N TRP A 437 -13.36 -8.40 -3.40
CA TRP A 437 -12.29 -7.68 -2.73
C TRP A 437 -12.08 -6.32 -3.37
N VAL A 438 -12.28 -5.26 -2.60
CA VAL A 438 -12.03 -3.88 -3.00
C VAL A 438 -11.04 -3.26 -2.03
N THR A 439 -10.03 -2.59 -2.55
CA THR A 439 -9.13 -1.78 -1.73
C THR A 439 -9.31 -0.30 -2.02
N ASN A 440 -9.44 0.51 -0.97
CA ASN A 440 -9.28 1.95 -1.09
C ASN A 440 -7.80 2.24 -1.37
N ILE A 441 -7.51 2.91 -2.47
CA ILE A 441 -6.16 3.28 -2.90
C ILE A 441 -6.02 4.79 -3.14
N GLY A 442 -7.06 5.57 -2.80
CA GLY A 442 -7.05 7.01 -3.04
C GLY A 442 -6.69 7.33 -4.48
N ASP A 443 -5.47 7.76 -4.69
CA ASP A 443 -4.99 8.34 -5.94
C ASP A 443 -4.45 7.35 -6.99
N ILE A 444 -4.32 6.07 -6.70
CA ILE A 444 -3.59 5.05 -7.49
C ILE A 444 -2.08 5.31 -7.51
N GLY A 445 -1.65 6.49 -7.93
CA GLY A 445 -0.24 6.89 -7.98
C GLY A 445 0.43 6.73 -6.62
N THR A 446 1.66 6.16 -6.60
CA THR A 446 2.45 5.73 -5.43
C THR A 446 1.94 4.50 -4.68
N GLN A 447 0.76 3.96 -5.04
CA GLN A 447 0.18 2.75 -4.42
C GLN A 447 0.45 1.47 -5.24
N GLU A 448 1.09 1.57 -6.39
CA GLU A 448 1.21 0.49 -7.40
C GLU A 448 1.82 -0.79 -6.84
N TYR A 449 2.78 -0.68 -5.90
CA TYR A 449 3.43 -1.85 -5.28
C TYR A 449 2.46 -2.65 -4.42
N GLY A 450 1.71 -1.97 -3.55
CA GLY A 450 0.69 -2.61 -2.70
C GLY A 450 -0.48 -3.13 -3.53
N LEU A 451 -0.97 -2.34 -4.47
CA LEU A 451 -2.08 -2.68 -5.36
C LEU A 451 -1.75 -3.92 -6.22
N SER A 452 -0.55 -3.97 -6.80
CA SER A 452 -0.10 -5.14 -7.57
C SER A 452 -0.14 -6.43 -6.74
N PHE A 453 0.30 -6.37 -5.48
CA PHE A 453 0.24 -7.52 -4.59
C PHE A 453 -1.19 -7.92 -4.22
N PHE A 454 -2.04 -6.95 -3.90
CA PHE A 454 -3.45 -7.20 -3.57
C PHE A 454 -4.19 -7.91 -4.70
N LEU A 455 -4.04 -7.44 -5.93
CA LEU A 455 -4.71 -8.02 -7.09
C LEU A 455 -4.11 -9.37 -7.49
N ASP A 456 -2.78 -9.54 -7.44
CA ASP A 456 -2.14 -10.83 -7.67
C ASP A 456 -2.56 -11.88 -6.61
N LEU A 457 -2.72 -11.47 -5.33
CA LEU A 457 -3.21 -12.33 -4.26
C LEU A 457 -4.68 -12.72 -4.48
N ALA A 458 -5.53 -11.75 -4.84
CA ALA A 458 -6.94 -11.98 -5.14
C ALA A 458 -7.15 -12.86 -6.38
N TYR A 459 -6.26 -12.77 -7.35
CA TYR A 459 -6.30 -13.59 -8.56
C TYR A 459 -5.87 -15.04 -8.30
N ASP A 460 -4.76 -15.24 -7.59
CA ASP A 460 -4.22 -16.59 -7.31
C ASP A 460 -3.74 -16.70 -5.86
N ILE A 461 -4.68 -16.96 -4.95
CA ILE A 461 -4.39 -17.20 -3.53
C ILE A 461 -3.54 -18.45 -3.33
N GLY A 462 -3.66 -19.44 -4.21
CA GLY A 462 -2.85 -20.65 -4.15
C GLY A 462 -1.37 -20.40 -4.38
N LYS A 463 -1.04 -19.36 -5.14
CA LYS A 463 0.33 -18.95 -5.42
C LYS A 463 0.89 -17.98 -4.36
N TRP A 464 0.12 -16.96 -3.98
CA TRP A 464 0.60 -15.86 -3.16
C TRP A 464 0.09 -15.89 -1.72
N GLY A 465 -0.88 -16.75 -1.41
CA GLY A 465 -1.34 -17.01 -0.06
C GLY A 465 -0.30 -17.83 0.72
N GLY A 466 -0.62 -19.05 1.06
CA GLY A 466 0.28 -19.93 1.82
C GLY A 466 0.24 -19.66 3.32
N ARG A 467 1.24 -20.20 4.06
CA ARG A 467 1.28 -20.17 5.53
C ARG A 467 2.46 -19.37 6.10
N ASP A 468 3.24 -18.74 5.25
CA ASP A 468 4.45 -18.02 5.65
C ASP A 468 4.49 -16.64 4.97
N ALA A 469 4.49 -15.60 5.77
CA ALA A 469 4.62 -14.22 5.32
C ALA A 469 5.92 -13.92 4.53
N ALA A 470 6.92 -14.82 4.57
CA ALA A 470 8.12 -14.72 3.75
C ALA A 470 7.83 -14.66 2.24
N ILE A 471 6.67 -15.17 1.80
CA ILE A 471 6.20 -15.08 0.41
C ILE A 471 6.13 -13.62 -0.08
N THR A 472 5.87 -12.68 0.82
CA THR A 472 5.79 -11.24 0.48
C THR A 472 7.16 -10.65 0.14
N LYS A 473 8.25 -11.17 0.70
CA LYS A 473 9.62 -10.79 0.30
C LYS A 473 9.98 -11.37 -1.07
N GLU A 474 9.55 -12.58 -1.36
CA GLU A 474 9.70 -13.17 -2.69
C GLU A 474 8.88 -12.42 -3.73
N TYR A 475 7.68 -11.98 -3.35
CA TYR A 475 6.87 -11.09 -4.19
C TYR A 475 7.60 -9.78 -4.48
N THR A 476 8.14 -9.12 -3.46
CA THR A 476 8.91 -7.87 -3.61
C THR A 476 10.04 -8.03 -4.63
N LYS A 477 10.79 -9.13 -4.52
CA LYS A 477 11.86 -9.47 -5.47
C LYS A 477 11.34 -9.67 -6.89
N LYS A 478 10.25 -10.41 -7.05
CA LYS A 478 9.61 -10.63 -8.36
C LYS A 478 9.10 -9.31 -8.92
N TRP A 479 8.36 -8.52 -8.12
CA TRP A 479 7.77 -7.27 -8.57
C TRP A 479 8.85 -6.30 -9.08
N LEU A 480 9.89 -6.09 -8.29
CA LEU A 480 10.99 -5.19 -8.67
C LEU A 480 11.69 -5.64 -9.96
N ARG A 481 11.93 -6.95 -10.11
CA ARG A 481 12.52 -7.49 -11.36
C ARG A 481 11.61 -7.34 -12.56
N THR A 482 10.31 -7.47 -12.38
CA THR A 482 9.34 -7.25 -13.46
C THR A 482 9.46 -5.82 -14.00
N GLN A 483 9.70 -4.83 -13.12
CA GLN A 483 9.82 -3.44 -13.53
C GLN A 483 11.21 -3.13 -14.11
N PHE A 484 12.29 -3.63 -13.52
CA PHE A 484 13.62 -3.08 -13.71
C PHE A 484 14.71 -4.04 -14.20
N ALA A 485 14.42 -5.34 -14.39
CA ALA A 485 15.43 -6.27 -14.87
C ALA A 485 15.89 -5.98 -16.32
N ALA A 486 15.15 -5.16 -17.06
CA ALA A 486 15.55 -4.73 -18.40
C ALA A 486 16.68 -3.70 -18.40
N CYS A 487 16.86 -2.95 -17.30
CA CYS A 487 17.75 -1.78 -17.25
C CYS A 487 18.82 -1.82 -16.15
N PHE A 488 18.66 -2.66 -15.11
CA PHE A 488 19.65 -2.77 -14.04
C PHE A 488 20.32 -4.13 -13.96
N GLU A 489 21.59 -4.12 -13.57
CA GLU A 489 22.32 -5.34 -13.25
C GLU A 489 21.83 -5.97 -11.94
N GLU A 490 22.06 -7.29 -11.77
CA GLU A 490 21.60 -8.07 -10.64
C GLU A 490 22.10 -7.53 -9.28
N SER A 491 23.29 -6.95 -9.23
CA SER A 491 23.86 -6.36 -8.01
C SER A 491 23.07 -5.14 -7.54
N ILE A 492 22.58 -4.31 -8.45
CA ILE A 492 21.73 -3.15 -8.18
C ILE A 492 20.33 -3.60 -7.82
N LEU A 493 19.75 -4.54 -8.60
CA LEU A 493 18.42 -5.09 -8.33
C LEU A 493 18.32 -5.75 -6.95
N SER A 494 19.36 -6.44 -6.52
CA SER A 494 19.42 -7.05 -5.19
C SER A 494 19.41 -5.98 -4.10
N ARG A 495 20.21 -4.91 -4.23
CA ARG A 495 20.22 -3.80 -3.26
C ARG A 495 18.90 -3.03 -3.24
N MET A 496 18.30 -2.79 -4.40
CA MET A 496 16.97 -2.18 -4.51
C MET A 496 15.89 -3.07 -3.87
N THR A 497 15.99 -4.40 -4.03
CA THR A 497 15.05 -5.34 -3.40
C THR A 497 15.12 -5.26 -1.87
N GLU A 498 16.33 -5.27 -1.31
CA GLU A 498 16.51 -5.11 0.14
C GLU A 498 16.07 -3.72 0.61
N ALA A 499 16.33 -2.67 -0.17
CA ALA A 499 15.87 -1.33 0.16
C ALA A 499 14.33 -1.23 0.16
N LEU A 500 13.65 -1.76 -0.86
CA LEU A 500 12.18 -1.76 -0.92
C LEU A 500 11.58 -2.59 0.22
N TRP A 501 12.24 -3.68 0.61
CA TRP A 501 11.84 -4.47 1.77
C TRP A 501 12.07 -3.73 3.09
N ASP A 502 13.22 -3.06 3.27
CA ASP A 502 13.50 -2.24 4.46
C ASP A 502 12.54 -1.04 4.55
N TYR A 503 12.21 -0.40 3.43
CA TYR A 503 11.16 0.61 3.31
C TYR A 503 9.81 0.09 3.81
N ASN A 504 9.39 -1.07 3.32
CA ASN A 504 8.13 -1.69 3.71
C ASN A 504 8.10 -2.03 5.22
N ARG A 505 9.22 -2.52 5.79
CA ARG A 505 9.37 -2.77 7.23
C ARG A 505 9.37 -1.48 8.06
N LEU A 506 9.92 -0.40 7.53
CA LEU A 506 9.93 0.89 8.20
C LEU A 506 8.51 1.42 8.37
N LEU A 507 7.68 1.31 7.33
CA LEU A 507 6.27 1.67 7.34
C LEU A 507 5.41 0.78 8.26
N ALA A 508 5.81 -0.47 8.49
CA ALA A 508 5.17 -1.34 9.47
C ALA A 508 5.30 -0.83 10.91
N ARG A 509 6.40 -0.13 11.22
CA ARG A 509 6.63 0.47 12.55
C ARG A 509 5.77 1.71 12.75
N ARG A 510 5.74 2.57 11.76
CA ARG A 510 4.95 3.81 11.77
C ARG A 510 4.75 4.32 10.36
N LYS A 511 3.52 4.70 10.01
CA LYS A 511 3.25 5.42 8.76
C LYS A 511 3.93 6.80 8.82
N HIS A 512 4.44 7.28 7.68
CA HIS A 512 5.25 8.49 7.65
C HIS A 512 4.42 9.77 7.94
N GLU A 513 3.16 9.84 7.54
CA GLU A 513 2.31 11.02 7.81
C GLU A 513 2.02 11.23 9.29
N VAL A 514 2.03 10.14 10.08
CA VAL A 514 1.78 10.23 11.53
C VAL A 514 3.07 10.35 12.35
N MET A 515 4.14 10.81 11.73
CA MET A 515 5.41 11.10 12.39
C MET A 515 5.37 12.46 13.08
N ASN A 516 6.13 12.55 14.17
CA ASN A 516 6.50 13.80 14.85
C ASN A 516 7.81 13.62 15.60
N GLU A 517 8.33 14.68 16.24
CA GLU A 517 9.60 14.69 16.95
C GLU A 517 9.68 13.75 18.17
N ARG A 518 8.57 13.09 18.57
CA ARG A 518 8.47 12.24 19.75
C ARG A 518 8.29 10.76 19.42
N VAL A 519 7.89 10.43 18.20
CA VAL A 519 7.55 9.05 17.78
C VAL A 519 8.76 8.12 17.99
N TYR A 520 9.92 8.51 17.49
CA TYR A 520 11.18 7.83 17.76
C TYR A 520 11.99 8.71 18.71
N HIS A 521 11.88 8.43 20.00
CA HIS A 521 12.47 9.29 21.03
C HIS A 521 14.00 9.26 20.98
N PRO A 522 14.67 10.42 21.01
CA PRO A 522 16.13 10.49 20.89
C PRO A 522 16.89 9.82 22.06
N VAL A 523 16.22 9.58 23.19
CA VAL A 523 16.81 9.03 24.42
C VAL A 523 16.53 7.53 24.59
N HIS A 524 15.31 7.07 24.22
CA HIS A 524 14.88 5.74 24.62
C HIS A 524 15.29 4.66 23.60
N PHE A 525 15.90 3.60 24.09
CA PHE A 525 16.15 2.34 23.39
C PHE A 525 16.91 2.43 22.07
N PHE A 526 17.58 3.55 21.79
CA PHE A 526 18.27 3.82 20.52
C PHE A 526 17.36 3.75 19.29
N GLU A 527 16.04 3.91 19.46
CA GLU A 527 15.05 3.83 18.37
C GLU A 527 15.34 4.86 17.28
N ALA A 528 15.58 6.12 17.67
CA ALA A 528 15.87 7.19 16.71
C ALA A 528 17.12 6.90 15.88
N GLU A 529 18.16 6.31 16.47
CA GLU A 529 19.38 5.97 15.76
C GLU A 529 19.18 4.82 14.77
N ASP A 530 18.43 3.79 15.17
CA ASP A 530 18.13 2.66 14.30
C ASP A 530 17.35 3.07 13.07
N VAL A 531 16.31 3.89 13.27
CA VAL A 531 15.47 4.38 12.17
C VAL A 531 16.25 5.35 11.30
N LEU A 532 17.04 6.26 11.88
CA LEU A 532 17.88 7.18 11.13
C LEU A 532 18.88 6.44 10.22
N ARG A 533 19.55 5.42 10.75
CA ARG A 533 20.48 4.57 9.99
C ARG A 533 19.77 3.85 8.83
N CYS A 534 18.53 3.38 9.07
CA CYS A 534 17.70 2.79 8.02
C CYS A 534 17.38 3.83 6.94
N CYS A 535 16.93 5.02 7.32
CA CYS A 535 16.63 6.11 6.38
C CYS A 535 17.84 6.50 5.54
N GLU A 536 19.01 6.65 6.14
CA GLU A 536 20.26 6.98 5.43
C GLU A 536 20.67 5.88 4.45
N LYS A 537 20.54 4.62 4.83
CA LYS A 537 20.77 3.48 3.93
C LYS A 537 19.82 3.53 2.72
N LEU A 538 18.53 3.79 2.95
CA LEU A 538 17.52 3.90 1.89
C LEU A 538 17.84 5.04 0.92
N LEU A 539 18.13 6.24 1.45
CA LEU A 539 18.48 7.40 0.65
C LEU A 539 19.73 7.18 -0.20
N ASN A 540 20.77 6.56 0.38
CA ASN A 540 22.01 6.27 -0.34
C ASN A 540 21.78 5.23 -1.44
N THR A 541 21.08 4.13 -1.16
CA THR A 541 20.76 3.09 -2.14
C THR A 541 19.94 3.66 -3.30
N ALA A 542 18.94 4.47 -3.01
CA ALA A 542 18.09 5.08 -4.04
C ALA A 542 18.87 6.05 -4.92
N LYS A 543 19.75 6.87 -4.34
CA LYS A 543 20.62 7.80 -5.08
C LYS A 543 21.65 7.07 -5.96
N GLU A 544 22.23 5.98 -5.48
CA GLU A 544 23.14 5.15 -6.26
C GLU A 544 22.42 4.49 -7.44
N ALA A 545 21.24 3.91 -7.21
CA ALA A 545 20.43 3.31 -8.27
C ALA A 545 20.02 4.36 -9.32
N ARG A 546 19.64 5.58 -8.89
CA ARG A 546 19.32 6.68 -9.80
C ARG A 546 20.46 7.03 -10.76
N ARG A 547 21.71 7.05 -10.26
CA ARG A 547 22.88 7.33 -11.11
C ARG A 547 23.13 6.24 -12.16
N ALA A 548 22.70 5.02 -11.89
CA ALA A 548 22.84 3.89 -12.80
C ALA A 548 21.62 3.69 -13.71
N CYS A 549 20.53 4.44 -13.48
CA CYS A 549 19.29 4.31 -14.24
C CYS A 549 19.45 4.92 -15.64
N PRO A 550 19.13 4.18 -16.71
CA PRO A 550 19.06 4.75 -18.06
C PRO A 550 18.01 5.87 -18.13
N ILE A 551 18.28 6.88 -18.95
CA ILE A 551 17.42 8.07 -19.06
C ILE A 551 15.99 7.71 -19.48
N GLU A 552 15.83 6.75 -20.38
CA GLU A 552 14.54 6.28 -20.88
C GLU A 552 13.69 5.53 -19.84
N MET A 553 14.30 5.09 -18.73
CA MET A 553 13.63 4.41 -17.63
C MET A 553 13.52 5.29 -16.38
N LEU A 554 14.01 6.52 -16.46
CA LEU A 554 14.11 7.38 -15.29
C LEU A 554 12.73 7.76 -14.74
N GLY A 555 11.73 7.97 -15.59
CA GLY A 555 10.33 8.22 -15.17
C GLY A 555 9.77 7.05 -14.38
N ALA A 556 9.87 5.83 -14.91
CA ALA A 556 9.44 4.61 -14.23
C ALA A 556 10.18 4.40 -12.89
N PHE A 557 11.50 4.63 -12.89
CA PHE A 557 12.30 4.47 -11.68
C PHE A 557 11.95 5.49 -10.61
N VAL A 558 11.75 6.76 -10.99
CA VAL A 558 11.37 7.81 -10.04
C VAL A 558 9.98 7.53 -9.47
N SER A 559 9.00 7.18 -10.29
CA SER A 559 7.64 6.95 -9.83
C SER A 559 7.49 5.72 -8.94
N LEU A 560 8.13 4.60 -9.29
CA LEU A 560 7.92 3.32 -8.61
C LEU A 560 8.90 3.03 -7.47
N PHE A 561 10.04 3.73 -7.41
CA PHE A 561 11.06 3.43 -6.40
C PHE A 561 11.64 4.68 -5.75
N TYR A 562 12.16 5.63 -6.55
CA TYR A 562 12.97 6.73 -6.02
C TYR A 562 12.14 7.69 -5.14
N PHE A 563 11.02 8.19 -5.67
CA PHE A 563 10.16 9.11 -4.95
C PHE A 563 9.55 8.48 -3.69
N PRO A 564 8.91 7.28 -3.72
CA PRO A 564 8.38 6.66 -2.52
C PRO A 564 9.44 6.42 -1.45
N VAL A 565 10.60 5.88 -1.82
CA VAL A 565 11.67 5.54 -0.86
C VAL A 565 12.33 6.79 -0.30
N CYS A 566 12.69 7.76 -1.16
CA CYS A 566 13.38 8.97 -0.73
C CYS A 566 12.44 9.92 0.04
N GLY A 567 11.22 10.13 -0.42
CA GLY A 567 10.23 10.97 0.24
C GLY A 567 9.99 10.49 1.68
N THR A 568 9.65 9.20 1.83
CA THR A 568 9.44 8.58 3.14
C THR A 568 10.67 8.65 4.05
N ALA A 569 11.83 8.24 3.55
CA ALA A 569 13.06 8.22 4.35
C ALA A 569 13.49 9.63 4.78
N ASN A 570 13.34 10.61 3.90
CA ASN A 570 13.63 12.02 4.20
C ASN A 570 12.68 12.60 5.25
N LEU A 571 11.37 12.31 5.13
CA LEU A 571 10.36 12.77 6.09
C LEU A 571 10.62 12.19 7.50
N MET A 572 10.90 10.90 7.60
CA MET A 572 11.24 10.28 8.87
C MET A 572 12.55 10.82 9.45
N LYS A 573 13.59 10.98 8.62
CA LYS A 573 14.85 11.62 9.01
C LYS A 573 14.61 13.02 9.57
N MET A 574 13.81 13.84 8.91
CA MET A 574 13.48 15.20 9.35
C MET A 574 12.93 15.24 10.78
N TRP A 575 11.95 14.37 11.08
CA TRP A 575 11.33 14.32 12.41
C TRP A 575 12.29 13.80 13.49
N ILE A 576 13.14 12.83 13.18
CA ILE A 576 14.14 12.31 14.11
C ILE A 576 15.19 13.40 14.43
N LEU A 577 15.64 14.12 13.41
CA LEU A 577 16.58 15.23 13.60
C LEU A 577 15.96 16.37 14.40
N ALA A 578 14.67 16.66 14.20
CA ALA A 578 13.95 17.64 15.00
C ALA A 578 13.88 17.25 16.49
N GLY A 579 13.65 15.97 16.79
CA GLY A 579 13.70 15.45 18.16
C GLY A 579 15.08 15.60 18.80
N ARG A 580 16.14 15.28 18.06
CA ARG A 580 17.54 15.49 18.53
C ARG A 580 17.89 16.95 18.68
N ASN A 581 17.50 17.79 17.72
CA ASN A 581 17.70 19.23 17.80
C ASN A 581 17.11 19.81 19.09
N LYS A 582 15.88 19.44 19.41
CA LYS A 582 15.19 19.89 20.63
C LYS A 582 15.92 19.43 21.90
N LEU A 583 16.42 18.19 21.95
CA LEU A 583 17.19 17.67 23.05
C LEU A 583 18.51 18.42 23.22
N TYR A 584 19.28 18.59 22.16
CA TYR A 584 20.58 19.22 22.20
C TYR A 584 20.49 20.73 22.47
N ALA A 585 19.45 21.39 21.96
CA ALA A 585 19.20 22.79 22.30
C ALA A 585 18.86 22.97 23.78
N LYS A 586 18.07 22.04 24.39
CA LYS A 586 17.80 22.03 25.85
C LYS A 586 19.06 21.86 26.66
N GLN A 587 20.05 21.14 26.15
CA GLN A 587 21.38 20.97 26.77
C GLN A 587 22.35 22.12 26.45
N ASN A 588 21.94 23.10 25.66
CA ASN A 588 22.77 24.20 25.15
C ASN A 588 24.01 23.73 24.37
N ARG A 589 23.91 22.61 23.64
CA ARG A 589 24.99 22.15 22.76
C ARG A 589 24.97 22.96 21.47
N MET A 590 26.13 23.40 21.00
CA MET A 590 26.25 24.11 19.72
C MET A 590 25.87 23.24 18.51
N GLU A 591 26.01 21.93 18.61
CA GLU A 591 25.57 20.96 17.61
C GLU A 591 24.04 21.02 17.31
N ALA A 592 23.24 21.56 18.24
CA ALA A 592 21.83 21.81 18.01
C ALA A 592 21.57 22.71 16.79
N ASN A 593 22.46 23.66 16.54
CA ASN A 593 22.33 24.61 15.42
C ASN A 593 22.57 23.89 14.08
N ASP A 594 23.54 22.98 14.01
CA ASP A 594 23.75 22.14 12.81
C ASP A 594 22.51 21.25 12.54
N LEU A 595 21.95 20.64 13.57
CA LEU A 595 20.74 19.83 13.45
C LEU A 595 19.52 20.65 12.99
N ALA A 596 19.39 21.89 13.44
CA ALA A 596 18.35 22.79 12.98
C ALA A 596 18.47 23.09 11.47
N ASP A 597 19.70 23.25 10.98
CA ASP A 597 19.99 23.45 9.56
C ASP A 597 19.77 22.16 8.76
N GLU A 598 20.10 20.99 9.31
CA GLU A 598 19.80 19.70 8.68
C GLU A 598 18.27 19.46 8.57
N VAL A 599 17.49 19.83 9.58
CA VAL A 599 16.02 19.79 9.51
C VAL A 599 15.52 20.67 8.37
N LEU A 600 16.05 21.90 8.24
CA LEU A 600 15.70 22.77 7.12
C LEU A 600 16.11 22.18 5.76
N ALA A 601 17.25 21.50 5.70
CA ALA A 601 17.68 20.80 4.48
C ALA A 601 16.72 19.67 4.11
N CYS A 602 16.21 18.91 5.09
CA CYS A 602 15.19 17.88 4.84
C CYS A 602 13.87 18.50 4.33
N ILE A 603 13.43 19.62 4.89
CA ILE A 603 12.23 20.36 4.41
C ILE A 603 12.39 20.82 2.94
N LYS A 604 13.58 21.30 2.59
CA LYS A 604 13.88 21.67 1.19
C LYS A 604 13.93 20.45 0.28
N ALA A 605 14.57 19.37 0.74
CA ALA A 605 14.66 18.13 -0.02
C ALA A 605 13.29 17.51 -0.29
N ASP A 606 12.37 17.58 0.66
CA ASP A 606 10.99 17.12 0.49
C ASP A 606 10.32 17.80 -0.72
N LYS A 607 10.39 19.12 -0.77
CA LYS A 607 9.85 19.91 -1.90
C LYS A 607 10.53 19.56 -3.23
N GLU A 608 11.84 19.32 -3.22
CA GLU A 608 12.56 18.92 -4.41
C GLU A 608 12.20 17.51 -4.89
N TYR A 609 11.91 16.56 -3.99
CA TYR A 609 11.43 15.23 -4.37
C TYR A 609 10.07 15.30 -5.05
N VAL A 610 9.11 16.07 -4.51
CA VAL A 610 7.80 16.29 -5.13
C VAL A 610 7.95 16.97 -6.48
N LYS A 611 8.78 18.01 -6.55
CA LYS A 611 9.06 18.74 -7.81
C LYS A 611 9.67 17.83 -8.87
N ASP A 612 10.68 17.05 -8.51
CA ASP A 612 11.34 16.11 -9.43
C ASP A 612 10.34 15.07 -9.97
N TYR A 613 9.46 14.54 -9.09
CA TYR A 613 8.39 13.63 -9.48
C TYR A 613 7.39 14.26 -10.44
N HIS A 614 7.09 15.55 -10.28
CA HIS A 614 6.18 16.29 -11.15
C HIS A 614 6.80 16.71 -12.51
N GLU A 615 8.11 16.87 -12.58
CA GLU A 615 8.80 17.35 -13.78
C GLU A 615 9.38 16.21 -14.63
N ILE A 616 9.62 15.04 -14.03
CA ILE A 616 10.19 13.89 -14.73
C ILE A 616 9.27 13.43 -15.87
N ASP A 617 9.84 12.91 -16.95
CA ASP A 617 9.13 12.30 -18.07
C ASP A 617 8.05 13.23 -18.66
N ASP A 618 8.42 14.49 -18.91
CA ASP A 618 7.55 15.55 -19.42
C ASP A 618 6.30 15.80 -18.56
N GLY A 619 6.40 15.51 -17.27
CA GLY A 619 5.32 15.72 -16.30
C GLY A 619 4.24 14.65 -16.32
N ALA A 620 4.58 13.43 -16.71
CA ALA A 620 3.66 12.30 -16.77
C ALA A 620 2.96 12.01 -15.43
N PHE A 621 3.64 12.31 -14.31
CA PHE A 621 3.15 12.05 -12.94
C PHE A 621 2.72 13.31 -12.19
N TYR A 622 2.57 14.42 -12.90
CA TYR A 622 2.18 15.69 -12.28
C TYR A 622 0.80 15.56 -11.61
N GLY A 623 0.76 15.93 -10.34
CA GLY A 623 -0.43 15.81 -9.50
C GLY A 623 -0.25 14.79 -8.38
N PHE A 624 0.28 13.61 -8.66
CA PHE A 624 0.52 12.60 -7.64
C PHE A 624 1.52 13.09 -6.59
N GLY A 625 1.28 12.73 -5.32
CA GLY A 625 2.11 13.15 -4.18
C GLY A 625 1.86 14.59 -3.71
N LEU A 626 0.75 15.23 -4.11
CA LEU A 626 0.35 16.56 -3.63
C LEU A 626 -0.31 16.54 -2.25
N SER A 627 -0.76 15.38 -1.78
CA SER A 627 -1.42 15.26 -0.47
C SER A 627 -0.54 15.75 0.67
N LYS A 628 -1.14 16.36 1.66
CA LYS A 628 -0.43 16.88 2.83
C LYS A 628 0.12 15.74 3.68
N HIS A 629 1.35 15.90 4.17
CA HIS A 629 2.06 14.81 4.84
C HIS A 629 3.00 15.25 5.96
N ILE A 630 3.18 16.55 6.20
CA ILE A 630 4.05 17.07 7.24
C ILE A 630 3.23 17.66 8.38
N GLY A 631 3.33 17.03 9.57
CA GLY A 631 2.63 17.49 10.76
C GLY A 631 1.11 17.37 10.70
N PHE A 632 0.64 16.41 9.94
CA PHE A 632 -0.77 16.06 9.83
C PHE A 632 -1.25 15.54 11.20
N ARG A 633 -2.10 16.30 11.90
CA ARG A 633 -2.44 16.03 13.30
C ARG A 633 -3.86 15.59 13.53
N ASP A 634 -4.77 15.93 12.63
CA ASP A 634 -6.20 15.74 12.79
C ASP A 634 -6.79 14.89 11.68
N GLU A 635 -8.01 14.46 11.89
CA GLU A 635 -8.89 13.88 10.88
C GLU A 635 -9.10 14.86 9.71
N ASN A 636 -8.92 16.15 9.97
CA ASN A 636 -9.06 17.19 9.00
C ASN A 636 -7.75 17.35 8.21
N TRP A 637 -7.80 17.02 6.98
CA TRP A 637 -6.90 17.30 5.87
C TRP A 637 -6.78 18.79 5.56
N ASN A 638 -7.18 19.65 6.50
CA ASN A 638 -7.09 21.08 6.35
C ASN A 638 -5.61 21.50 6.42
N ASP A 639 -5.15 22.17 5.38
CA ASP A 639 -3.79 22.69 5.21
C ASP A 639 -3.32 23.52 6.41
N GLU A 640 -4.24 24.16 7.10
CA GLU A 640 -3.96 24.97 8.28
C GLU A 640 -3.41 24.17 9.46
N ASN A 641 -3.66 22.87 9.51
CA ASN A 641 -3.20 21.98 10.56
C ASN A 641 -1.85 21.32 10.30
N CYS A 642 -1.30 21.46 9.09
CA CYS A 642 0.02 20.95 8.75
C CYS A 642 1.12 21.86 9.32
N GLN A 643 1.93 21.31 10.22
CA GLN A 643 3.00 22.05 10.86
C GLN A 643 4.36 21.43 10.62
N TYR A 644 5.28 22.20 10.08
CA TYR A 644 6.68 21.83 10.03
C TYR A 644 7.27 21.66 11.42
N PRO A 645 8.30 20.82 11.62
CA PRO A 645 8.98 20.71 12.90
C PRO A 645 9.61 22.04 13.32
N LEU A 646 9.48 22.33 14.62
CA LEU A 646 10.16 23.48 15.21
C LEU A 646 11.69 23.24 15.18
N ARG A 647 12.43 24.27 14.81
CA ARG A 647 13.90 24.30 14.87
C ARG A 647 14.29 25.15 16.06
N THR A 648 15.07 24.58 16.96
CA THR A 648 15.51 25.26 18.18
C THR A 648 17.02 25.50 18.10
N TYR A 649 17.45 26.69 18.45
CA TYR A 649 18.86 27.08 18.42
C TYR A 649 19.41 27.23 19.85
N ALA A 650 20.66 26.84 20.06
CA ALA A 650 21.40 27.09 21.27
C ALA A 650 22.17 28.39 21.12
N TYR A 651 22.24 29.20 22.19
CA TYR A 651 23.09 30.37 22.24
C TYR A 651 24.45 30.00 22.82
N PRO A 652 25.55 30.39 22.15
CA PRO A 652 26.89 30.12 22.67
C PRO A 652 27.16 30.87 23.98
N ALA A 653 27.87 30.24 24.89
CA ALA A 653 28.46 30.95 26.02
C ALA A 653 29.71 31.70 25.61
N ASP A 654 30.02 32.81 26.30
CA ASP A 654 31.22 33.63 26.03
C ASP A 654 32.52 32.89 26.40
N GLU A 655 32.47 32.06 27.45
CA GLU A 655 33.61 31.25 27.92
C GLU A 655 33.38 29.78 27.60
N PRO A 656 34.47 28.96 27.51
CA PRO A 656 34.36 27.54 27.23
C PRO A 656 33.38 26.81 28.12
N ARG A 657 32.28 26.38 27.55
CA ARG A 657 31.19 25.69 28.24
C ARG A 657 31.17 24.23 27.84
N MET A 658 31.53 23.37 28.77
CA MET A 658 31.47 21.93 28.61
C MET A 658 30.06 21.40 28.91
N ILE A 659 29.62 20.41 28.13
CA ILE A 659 28.43 19.61 28.41
C ILE A 659 28.88 18.14 28.42
N VAL A 660 28.69 17.44 29.55
CA VAL A 660 28.94 16.02 29.68
C VAL A 660 27.62 15.30 29.86
N ALA A 661 27.28 14.42 28.93
CA ALA A 661 26.04 13.63 28.95
C ALA A 661 26.31 12.19 28.52
N LYS A 662 25.63 11.24 29.13
CA LYS A 662 25.58 9.88 28.55
C LYS A 662 24.90 9.94 27.19
N LYS A 663 25.38 9.15 26.25
CA LYS A 663 24.78 9.10 24.94
C LYS A 663 23.28 8.76 25.04
N ASN A 664 22.44 9.54 24.36
CA ASN A 664 20.98 9.39 24.42
C ASN A 664 20.40 9.52 25.84
N ASP A 665 20.84 10.52 26.61
CA ASP A 665 20.29 10.86 27.91
C ASP A 665 19.87 12.35 27.95
N GLU A 666 18.83 12.64 28.69
CA GLU A 666 18.38 14.02 28.91
C GLU A 666 19.25 14.75 29.92
N HIS A 667 19.84 14.00 30.86
CA HIS A 667 20.65 14.57 31.95
C HIS A 667 22.07 14.88 31.49
N TYR A 668 22.56 16.02 31.92
CA TYR A 668 23.92 16.48 31.62
C TYR A 668 24.50 17.28 32.78
N LEU A 669 25.80 17.43 32.75
CA LEU A 669 26.56 18.28 33.65
C LEU A 669 27.38 19.29 32.84
N THR A 670 27.64 20.43 33.43
CA THR A 670 28.54 21.47 32.87
C THR A 670 29.85 21.57 33.61
N GLY A 671 29.88 21.08 34.83
CA GLY A 671 31.01 21.23 35.74
C GLY A 671 31.26 22.68 36.22
N GLY A 672 30.43 23.61 35.79
CA GLY A 672 30.54 25.03 36.11
C GLY A 672 29.53 25.52 37.14
N PHE A 673 28.58 24.68 37.53
CA PHE A 673 27.49 25.07 38.46
C PHE A 673 27.81 24.53 39.86
N TRP A 674 27.90 25.43 40.83
CA TRP A 674 28.22 25.13 42.22
C TRP A 674 27.23 24.16 42.91
N CYS A 675 26.02 23.98 42.35
CA CYS A 675 25.00 23.08 42.90
C CYS A 675 24.75 21.83 42.03
N GLU A 676 25.56 21.58 41.02
CA GLU A 676 25.42 20.35 40.21
C GLU A 676 25.66 19.13 41.14
N ARG A 677 24.78 18.13 40.98
CA ARG A 677 24.94 16.84 41.63
C ARG A 677 25.54 15.84 40.67
N PRO A 678 26.41 14.91 41.13
CA PRO A 678 26.95 13.89 40.27
C PRO A 678 25.85 13.11 39.53
N LEU A 679 26.08 12.83 38.25
CA LEU A 679 25.25 11.86 37.53
C LEU A 679 25.62 10.44 37.96
N VAL A 680 24.61 9.59 38.12
CA VAL A 680 24.80 8.18 38.46
C VAL A 680 24.31 7.30 37.31
N TRP A 681 25.28 6.64 36.66
CA TRP A 681 24.97 5.72 35.58
C TRP A 681 24.95 4.26 36.09
N ARG A 682 23.83 3.59 35.88
CA ARG A 682 23.58 2.23 36.39
C ARG A 682 23.58 1.15 35.30
N ASP A 683 23.95 1.52 34.08
CA ASP A 683 23.94 0.61 32.93
C ASP A 683 24.83 -0.63 33.18
N ALA A 684 25.98 -0.45 33.85
CA ALA A 684 26.92 -1.52 34.17
C ALA A 684 26.47 -2.48 35.30
N MET A 685 25.32 -2.18 35.93
CA MET A 685 24.65 -3.16 36.79
C MET A 685 24.07 -4.32 35.97
N ARG A 686 23.86 -4.11 34.67
CA ARG A 686 23.44 -5.18 33.74
C ARG A 686 24.64 -6.10 33.46
N LYS A 687 24.35 -7.39 33.37
CA LYS A 687 25.34 -8.43 33.07
C LYS A 687 26.05 -8.20 31.73
N ASP A 688 25.28 -7.81 30.71
CA ASP A 688 25.69 -7.68 29.32
C ASP A 688 26.33 -6.32 28.98
N VAL A 689 26.39 -5.39 29.95
CA VAL A 689 26.95 -4.04 29.75
C VAL A 689 28.31 -3.94 30.41
N SER A 690 29.37 -3.88 29.62
CA SER A 690 30.74 -3.60 30.00
C SER A 690 31.28 -2.29 29.44
N GLU A 691 30.47 -1.58 28.63
CA GLU A 691 30.84 -0.31 28.03
C GLU A 691 29.70 0.69 28.14
N ILE A 692 30.01 1.94 28.42
CA ILE A 692 29.06 3.06 28.42
C ILE A 692 29.64 4.14 27.52
N ALA A 693 28.86 4.55 26.51
CA ALA A 693 29.19 5.67 25.66
C ALA A 693 28.65 6.97 26.27
N PHE A 694 29.47 8.00 26.31
CA PHE A 694 29.08 9.35 26.69
C PHE A 694 29.71 10.39 25.75
N GLU A 695 29.25 11.59 25.86
CA GLU A 695 29.60 12.68 24.98
C GLU A 695 30.10 13.87 25.79
N ILE A 696 31.19 14.47 25.32
CA ILE A 696 31.67 15.76 25.76
C ILE A 696 31.37 16.74 24.63
N ALA A 697 30.44 17.65 24.86
CA ALA A 697 29.98 18.62 23.85
C ALA A 697 30.35 20.05 24.25
N CYS A 698 30.46 20.90 23.25
CA CYS A 698 30.73 22.32 23.37
C CYS A 698 29.41 23.11 23.34
N GLY A 699 29.25 24.01 24.32
CA GLY A 699 28.14 24.96 24.43
C GLY A 699 28.57 26.43 24.29
N SER A 700 29.69 26.69 23.62
CA SER A 700 30.34 28.01 23.48
C SER A 700 30.93 28.20 22.09
N GLU A 701 31.24 29.43 21.71
CA GLU A 701 32.04 29.71 20.50
C GLU A 701 33.50 29.27 20.64
N LYS A 702 34.01 29.31 21.90
CA LYS A 702 35.37 28.85 22.21
C LYS A 702 35.36 27.36 22.41
N GLU A 703 36.39 26.69 21.92
CA GLU A 703 36.58 25.25 22.09
C GLU A 703 36.78 24.88 23.59
N VAL A 704 36.28 23.71 23.96
CA VAL A 704 36.43 23.14 25.30
C VAL A 704 37.69 22.24 25.33
N GLN A 705 38.62 22.53 26.23
CA GLN A 705 39.74 21.64 26.56
C GLN A 705 39.37 20.78 27.79
N TYR A 706 39.43 19.47 27.64
CA TYR A 706 39.01 18.55 28.70
C TYR A 706 40.09 17.57 29.08
N GLU A 707 40.04 17.15 30.37
CA GLU A 707 40.82 16.06 30.93
C GLU A 707 39.90 15.13 31.74
N ILE A 708 40.10 13.81 31.63
CA ILE A 708 39.36 12.80 32.40
C ILE A 708 40.24 12.18 33.45
N HIS A 709 39.82 12.22 34.72
CA HIS A 709 40.55 11.69 35.88
C HIS A 709 39.69 10.63 36.61
N THR A 710 40.33 9.56 37.06
CA THR A 710 39.70 8.55 37.91
C THR A 710 40.73 7.82 38.71
N ASP A 711 40.39 7.49 39.95
CA ASP A 711 41.18 6.60 40.82
C ASP A 711 40.68 5.14 40.75
N CYS A 712 39.66 4.85 39.97
CA CYS A 712 39.09 3.53 39.83
C CYS A 712 39.87 2.71 38.80
N PRO A 713 40.56 1.63 39.18
CA PRO A 713 41.42 0.86 38.28
C PRO A 713 40.61 0.07 37.22
N TRP A 714 39.35 -0.17 37.46
CA TRP A 714 38.44 -0.91 36.57
C TRP A 714 37.70 -0.03 35.56
N LEU A 715 37.95 1.32 35.52
CA LEU A 715 37.42 2.24 34.52
C LEU A 715 38.49 2.58 33.49
N HIS A 716 38.24 2.23 32.22
CA HIS A 716 39.15 2.51 31.11
C HIS A 716 38.47 3.37 30.07
N PHE A 717 39.08 4.49 29.71
CA PHE A 717 38.51 5.44 28.76
C PHE A 717 39.20 5.34 27.41
N SER A 718 38.39 5.41 26.33
CA SER A 718 38.92 5.42 24.96
C SER A 718 39.83 6.62 24.69
N LYS A 719 39.58 7.74 25.39
CA LYS A 719 40.41 8.96 25.36
C LYS A 719 40.29 9.69 26.69
N LYS A 720 41.38 10.24 27.22
CA LYS A 720 41.40 10.92 28.51
C LYS A 720 41.60 12.43 28.46
N GLN A 721 41.93 12.99 27.30
CA GLN A 721 42.09 14.44 27.12
C GLN A 721 41.84 14.82 25.68
N GLY A 722 41.38 16.04 25.43
CA GLY A 722 41.17 16.52 24.08
C GLY A 722 40.67 17.96 24.02
N THR A 723 40.42 18.44 22.81
CA THR A 723 39.79 19.72 22.53
C THR A 723 38.55 19.48 21.69
N VAL A 724 37.44 20.05 22.10
CA VAL A 724 36.10 19.83 21.48
C VAL A 724 35.53 21.15 20.99
N ALA A 725 35.31 21.24 19.71
CA ALA A 725 34.61 22.34 19.07
C ALA A 725 33.08 22.09 18.94
N LYS A 726 32.66 20.82 18.84
CA LYS A 726 31.24 20.42 18.75
C LYS A 726 30.93 19.30 19.75
N THR A 727 31.20 18.07 19.40
CA THR A 727 30.94 16.88 20.24
C THR A 727 32.07 15.86 20.04
N GLU A 728 32.58 15.31 21.14
CA GLU A 728 33.48 14.18 21.14
C GLU A 728 32.82 12.98 21.85
N HIS A 729 32.89 11.81 21.23
CA HIS A 729 32.34 10.58 21.77
C HIS A 729 33.43 9.82 22.55
N ILE A 730 33.14 9.52 23.80
CA ILE A 730 34.00 8.78 24.69
C ILE A 730 33.33 7.49 25.11
N THR A 731 34.06 6.40 25.07
CA THR A 731 33.62 5.13 25.66
C THR A 731 34.39 4.88 26.96
N VAL A 732 33.66 4.58 28.02
CA VAL A 732 34.22 4.04 29.24
C VAL A 732 33.99 2.53 29.30
N THR A 733 35.04 1.74 29.31
CA THR A 733 35.00 0.29 29.47
C THR A 733 35.13 -0.04 30.95
N ILE A 734 34.25 -0.92 31.45
CA ILE A 734 34.15 -1.39 32.82
C ILE A 734 34.75 -2.80 32.89
N ASP A 735 35.93 -2.92 33.51
CA ASP A 735 36.52 -4.23 33.74
C ASP A 735 35.85 -4.94 34.92
N LYS A 736 34.78 -5.64 34.65
CA LYS A 736 33.97 -6.34 35.65
C LYS A 736 34.74 -7.45 36.37
N SER A 737 35.86 -7.94 35.85
CA SER A 737 36.66 -8.96 36.46
C SER A 737 37.40 -8.47 37.74
N GLN A 738 37.54 -7.15 37.86
CA GLN A 738 38.14 -6.52 39.03
C GLN A 738 37.13 -6.18 40.14
N LEU A 739 35.84 -6.31 39.88
CA LEU A 739 34.78 -6.00 40.84
C LEU A 739 34.55 -7.14 41.83
N LYS A 740 34.21 -6.78 43.07
CA LYS A 740 33.80 -7.70 44.14
C LYS A 740 32.39 -7.36 44.59
N GLY A 741 31.41 -7.94 43.92
CA GLY A 741 30.03 -7.64 44.16
C GLY A 741 29.60 -6.34 43.45
N LYS A 742 28.81 -5.52 44.12
CA LYS A 742 28.38 -4.23 43.64
C LYS A 742 29.34 -3.13 44.11
N GLU A 743 29.86 -2.37 43.16
CA GLU A 743 30.77 -1.24 43.43
C GLU A 743 30.33 0.03 42.74
N THR A 744 30.78 1.17 43.27
CA THR A 744 30.57 2.48 42.63
C THR A 744 31.91 3.11 42.35
N GLY A 745 32.23 3.29 41.08
CA GLY A 745 33.38 4.02 40.61
C GLY A 745 33.06 5.48 40.34
N LYS A 746 34.08 6.33 40.54
CA LYS A 746 33.95 7.75 40.22
C LYS A 746 34.94 8.16 39.16
N PHE A 747 34.51 9.05 38.28
CA PHE A 747 35.42 9.76 37.41
C PHE A 747 34.99 11.21 37.25
N PHE A 748 35.94 12.02 36.85
CA PHE A 748 35.76 13.47 36.70
C PHE A 748 36.14 13.86 35.29
N VAL A 749 35.32 14.72 34.68
CA VAL A 749 35.65 15.38 33.42
C VAL A 749 35.87 16.84 33.70
N LYS A 750 37.14 17.26 33.62
CA LYS A 750 37.58 18.63 33.91
C LYS A 750 37.50 19.46 32.62
N ASN A 751 36.82 20.57 32.66
CA ASN A 751 36.94 21.66 31.68
C ASN A 751 38.15 22.54 32.16
N VAL A 752 39.24 22.48 31.42
CA VAL A 752 40.52 23.07 31.88
C VAL A 752 40.36 24.58 32.09
N GLY A 753 40.52 25.02 33.35
CA GLY A 753 40.39 26.42 33.74
C GLY A 753 38.94 26.86 34.10
N TYR A 754 37.93 26.00 33.98
CA TYR A 754 36.51 26.43 34.10
C TYR A 754 35.65 25.59 35.06
N GLY A 755 36.05 24.36 35.38
CA GLY A 755 35.25 23.52 36.28
C GLY A 755 35.40 22.04 36.02
N GLU A 756 34.60 21.23 36.74
CA GLU A 756 34.71 19.77 36.72
C GLU A 756 33.35 19.11 36.91
N ALA A 757 33.01 18.16 36.06
CA ALA A 757 31.82 17.35 36.16
C ALA A 757 32.13 16.00 36.81
N GLU A 758 31.44 15.64 37.91
CA GLU A 758 31.58 14.36 38.62
C GLU A 758 30.54 13.34 38.16
N ILE A 759 30.96 12.17 37.72
CA ILE A 759 30.13 11.06 37.29
C ILE A 759 30.41 9.79 38.10
N HIS A 760 29.35 9.13 38.53
CA HIS A 760 29.41 7.85 39.25
C HIS A 760 28.93 6.71 38.33
N ILE A 761 29.66 5.61 38.29
CA ILE A 761 29.23 4.36 37.60
C ILE A 761 28.99 3.30 38.67
N GLU A 762 27.72 2.90 38.82
CA GLU A 762 27.40 1.70 39.58
C GLU A 762 27.57 0.47 38.70
N ALA A 763 28.41 -0.47 39.11
CA ALA A 763 28.69 -1.70 38.38
C ALA A 763 28.58 -2.90 39.29
N GLU A 764 28.32 -4.07 38.75
CA GLU A 764 28.29 -5.35 39.47
C GLU A 764 29.24 -6.35 38.80
N GLU A 765 29.91 -7.17 39.63
CA GLU A 765 30.77 -8.23 39.14
C GLU A 765 30.07 -9.13 38.11
N GLU A 766 30.84 -9.78 37.26
CA GLU A 766 30.31 -10.71 36.28
C GLU A 766 29.79 -11.98 36.95
N LYS A 767 28.46 -12.14 37.01
CA LYS A 767 27.80 -13.33 37.54
C LYS A 767 27.41 -14.26 36.40
N LYS A 768 27.74 -15.57 36.59
CA LYS A 768 27.24 -16.62 35.68
C LYS A 768 25.83 -17.01 36.10
N TYR A 769 24.87 -16.79 35.23
CA TYR A 769 23.49 -17.23 35.43
C TYR A 769 23.23 -18.51 34.64
N PRO A 770 22.38 -19.42 35.15
CA PRO A 770 21.97 -20.59 34.38
C PRO A 770 21.28 -20.18 33.09
N SER A 771 21.43 -20.98 32.03
CA SER A 771 20.71 -20.80 30.80
C SER A 771 19.19 -20.89 31.03
N GLY A 772 18.43 -20.03 30.37
CA GLY A 772 16.93 -20.02 30.41
C GLY A 772 16.34 -19.10 31.48
N TYR A 773 17.13 -18.31 32.17
CA TYR A 773 16.65 -17.28 33.09
C TYR A 773 16.53 -15.94 32.37
N PHE A 774 15.42 -15.24 32.64
CA PHE A 774 15.25 -13.84 32.26
C PHE A 774 15.72 -12.97 33.42
N LEU A 775 16.65 -12.05 33.14
CA LEU A 775 17.27 -11.27 34.20
C LEU A 775 16.46 -10.00 34.48
N TRP A 776 16.45 -9.64 35.75
CA TRP A 776 15.92 -8.36 36.19
C TRP A 776 16.83 -7.22 35.70
N ASP A 777 16.25 -6.21 35.13
CA ASP A 777 16.95 -5.02 34.65
C ASP A 777 16.17 -3.77 35.04
N ASN A 778 16.73 -2.97 35.89
CA ASN A 778 16.22 -1.64 36.29
C ASN A 778 14.71 -1.65 36.68
N GLY A 779 14.30 -2.64 37.48
CA GLY A 779 12.93 -2.81 37.95
C GLY A 779 12.00 -3.59 36.99
N ARG A 780 12.55 -4.16 35.91
CA ARG A 780 11.80 -4.90 34.91
C ARG A 780 12.41 -6.23 34.58
N VAL A 781 11.57 -7.20 34.20
CA VAL A 781 11.98 -8.44 33.56
C VAL A 781 11.28 -8.50 32.21
N ALA A 782 12.04 -8.42 31.12
CA ALA A 782 11.49 -8.56 29.77
C ALA A 782 11.58 -10.02 29.34
N MET A 783 10.45 -10.64 29.04
CA MET A 783 10.36 -12.00 28.54
C MET A 783 9.79 -12.00 27.13
N ASP A 784 10.60 -12.43 26.15
CA ASP A 784 10.12 -12.63 24.80
C ASP A 784 9.24 -13.88 24.76
N ALA A 785 8.01 -13.74 24.28
CA ALA A 785 7.05 -14.85 24.14
C ALA A 785 7.56 -15.99 23.23
N GLY A 786 8.49 -15.69 22.33
CA GLY A 786 9.15 -16.69 21.49
C GLY A 786 10.13 -17.60 22.23
N HIS A 787 10.55 -17.23 23.44
CA HIS A 787 11.51 -17.99 24.27
C HIS A 787 10.82 -18.86 25.34
N TYR A 788 9.59 -19.31 25.09
CA TYR A 788 8.90 -20.24 25.99
C TYR A 788 9.63 -21.57 26.05
N THR A 789 9.68 -22.18 27.25
CA THR A 789 10.28 -23.50 27.49
C THR A 789 9.29 -24.64 27.31
N ALA A 790 7.99 -24.36 27.43
CA ALA A 790 6.92 -25.31 27.21
C ALA A 790 5.68 -24.62 26.69
N LYS A 791 4.91 -25.32 25.87
CA LYS A 791 3.58 -24.93 25.44
C LYS A 791 2.59 -26.07 25.66
N LYS A 792 1.32 -25.72 25.86
CA LYS A 792 0.23 -26.68 25.90
C LYS A 792 -0.81 -26.24 24.90
N ASP A 793 -0.97 -27.00 23.82
CA ASP A 793 -2.03 -26.82 22.87
C ASP A 793 -3.33 -27.32 23.46
N VAL A 794 -4.44 -26.59 23.27
CA VAL A 794 -5.78 -27.03 23.64
C VAL A 794 -6.52 -27.50 22.39
N LYS A 795 -7.58 -28.27 22.59
CA LYS A 795 -8.33 -28.93 21.54
C LYS A 795 -8.65 -27.98 20.39
N ASN A 796 -8.11 -28.25 19.21
CA ASN A 796 -8.24 -27.49 17.99
C ASN A 796 -7.57 -26.08 17.96
N THR A 797 -6.71 -25.77 18.95
CA THR A 797 -5.98 -24.49 19.00
C THR A 797 -4.57 -24.75 19.47
N GLY A 798 -3.59 -24.27 18.73
CA GLY A 798 -2.17 -24.42 19.07
C GLY A 798 -1.39 -23.15 18.82
N PHE A 799 -0.28 -22.98 19.54
CA PHE A 799 0.67 -21.92 19.30
C PHE A 799 1.71 -22.36 18.26
N LEU A 800 1.81 -21.62 17.17
CA LEU A 800 2.89 -21.77 16.20
C LEU A 800 3.96 -20.72 16.46
N ARG A 801 5.20 -21.16 16.61
CA ARG A 801 6.35 -20.25 16.58
C ARG A 801 6.62 -19.92 15.12
N MET A 802 6.34 -18.70 14.71
CA MET A 802 6.76 -18.20 13.41
C MET A 802 8.28 -18.10 13.36
N ALA A 803 8.89 -18.58 12.28
CA ALA A 803 10.34 -18.59 12.16
C ALA A 803 10.96 -17.18 12.32
N GLU A 804 12.11 -17.09 12.95
CA GLU A 804 12.82 -15.83 13.31
C GLU A 804 13.14 -14.89 12.13
N ARG A 805 12.87 -15.29 10.90
CA ARG A 805 13.14 -14.51 9.68
C ARG A 805 12.37 -13.20 9.57
N THR A 806 11.39 -12.95 10.43
CA THR A 806 10.64 -11.70 10.48
C THR A 806 11.21 -10.68 11.47
N ARG A 807 12.25 -11.02 12.25
CA ARG A 807 12.79 -10.19 13.34
C ARG A 807 14.06 -9.41 13.02
N ARG A 808 14.57 -9.45 11.81
CA ARG A 808 15.76 -8.66 11.45
C ARG A 808 15.53 -7.72 10.29
#